data_9aef187a72e2f67b965debeed2d54af0
#
_entry.id   9aef187a72e2f67b965debeed2d54af0
#
_cell.length_a   1.000
_cell.length_b   1.000
_cell.length_c   1.000
_cell.angle_alpha   90.00
_cell.angle_beta   90.00
_cell.angle_gamma   90.00
#
_symmetry.space_group_name_H-M   'P 1'
#
loop_
_entity.id
_entity.type
_entity.pdbx_description
1 polymer ?
#
loop_
_entity_poly.entity_id
_entity_poly.type
_entity_poly.pdbx_seq_one_letter_code
_entity_poly.pdbx_strand_id
1 'polypeptide(L)'
;MSQTADQADVEQATGGETPPHRYTPALAQQIELSWQDRWEAEGTFHTPNPTGRLSAGFERVADRPKFFAMDMFPYPSGAGLHVGHPLGYLGTDVTSRFRRMDGDNVLHPMGYDAFGLPAEQYAVQTGQHPRITTEANIAAISAQLRRLGVDHDQRRTFATIDPGYYKWTQWIFLQIFGSWFDEDANRARPIAELVEELDAGTREPAPGTNPSGRPWAELDERERKAVVDGHRLAYLNEAPVNWCPGLGTVLSNEEVTADGRSERGNFPVFRRPLKQWMMRITAYADRLLADLDRLDWSDSLKHMQRNWIGRSTGARIRFAAGAEAIEVFTTRPDTLFGATYVVLAPEHPLVGALTAEAWADGTDPRWTGGAATPADAVREYQRQASRRSELDRQDAGREKTGVWLGVHAVNPVNGRELPVFIADYVLTGYGTGAIMAVPGEDTRDFEFAETFGLPVVRTVQPPAVFEGGAFTGVGPMINSANDEISLDGLEKTEAIERITAWLVQRGAGEATTTYKLRDWLFSRQRYWGEPFPIVYDEDDRPVAVPTSMLPVLLPEVDDYSPKTFADDDADSAPEPPLSRAIDWTTVELDLGDGVKKYRRETNTMPNWAGSCWYYLRYLDPGDDERMVDPELERYWMGPREPGDTGGVDLYVGGVEHAVLHLLYARFWHKVLHDLGHVSSEEPFRRLVNQGYISAYAYTDERGFYVPAAEVVERDGQFLFEGKPVNREYGKIGKSLKNMVTPDEMIGAYGADTFRVYEMSTGPLEQSRPWETKAVVGSQRLLQRIWRVVVDEQTGAVRAADDVEPAEATLRALHRTIDGVRDGYGTLRFNIAIARITELTNHLTQAYGADAPVPRSVVEPLVLMVAPLAPHLGEELWSRLGAEGSVAWAPFPVADPRWLVEDTVQVAVQVNGKVRAQVTVPADADAAALEAAARADEKIAGHLAGATVRRVVAVPGRLVNFVLG
;
A
#
# COMPACT_ATOMS: atom_id res chain seq x y z
N MET A 1 22.25 -15.53 -28.00
CA MET A 1 23.54 -15.72 -28.77
C MET A 1 23.98 -14.47 -29.55
N SER A 2 23.16 -13.44 -29.82
CA SER A 2 23.61 -12.22 -30.53
C SER A 2 24.12 -11.08 -29.63
N GLN A 3 23.85 -11.09 -28.32
CA GLN A 3 24.36 -10.07 -27.37
C GLN A 3 25.80 -10.30 -26.92
N THR A 4 26.32 -11.54 -27.07
CA THR A 4 27.73 -11.83 -26.82
C THR A 4 28.66 -11.36 -27.93
N ALA A 5 28.13 -11.10 -29.13
CA ALA A 5 28.92 -10.60 -30.25
C ALA A 5 29.27 -9.11 -30.13
N ASP A 6 28.35 -8.26 -29.62
CA ASP A 6 28.61 -6.81 -29.42
C ASP A 6 29.61 -6.52 -28.28
N GLN A 7 29.71 -7.40 -27.28
CA GLN A 7 30.73 -7.29 -26.23
C GLN A 7 32.11 -7.66 -26.71
N ALA A 8 32.20 -8.69 -27.58
CA ALA A 8 33.45 -9.11 -28.20
C ALA A 8 34.02 -8.04 -29.16
N ASP A 9 33.15 -7.32 -29.87
CA ASP A 9 33.58 -6.26 -30.81
C ASP A 9 34.08 -4.97 -30.12
N VAL A 10 33.63 -4.67 -28.90
CA VAL A 10 34.13 -3.54 -28.10
C VAL A 10 35.49 -3.86 -27.46
N GLU A 11 35.75 -5.14 -27.13
CA GLU A 11 37.04 -5.57 -26.57
C GLU A 11 38.12 -5.70 -27.66
N GLN A 12 37.77 -5.97 -28.91
CA GLN A 12 38.74 -6.06 -30.03
C GLN A 12 39.23 -4.70 -30.54
N ALA A 13 38.64 -3.58 -30.13
CA ALA A 13 39.07 -2.24 -30.60
C ALA A 13 40.29 -1.65 -29.88
N THR A 14 40.77 -2.29 -28.77
CA THR A 14 42.02 -1.90 -28.08
C THR A 14 42.91 -3.14 -27.96
N GLY A 15 43.84 -3.32 -28.83
CA GLY A 15 44.75 -4.47 -28.91
C GLY A 15 45.75 -4.63 -27.74
N GLY A 16 45.29 -4.56 -26.49
CA GLY A 16 46.02 -4.85 -25.28
C GLY A 16 45.40 -6.01 -24.51
N GLU A 17 46.21 -6.93 -23.97
CA GLU A 17 45.73 -8.01 -23.09
C GLU A 17 44.99 -7.38 -21.87
N THR A 18 43.81 -7.92 -21.56
CA THR A 18 43.08 -7.50 -20.33
C THR A 18 43.94 -7.74 -19.10
N PRO A 19 44.19 -6.74 -18.23
CA PRO A 19 45.00 -6.92 -17.04
C PRO A 19 44.50 -8.11 -16.21
N PRO A 20 45.40 -8.95 -15.65
CA PRO A 20 45.02 -10.22 -15.00
C PRO A 20 44.17 -10.03 -13.72
N HIS A 21 44.22 -8.87 -13.08
CA HIS A 21 43.48 -8.55 -11.86
C HIS A 21 42.37 -7.49 -12.06
N ARG A 22 41.95 -7.29 -13.31
CA ARG A 22 40.85 -6.36 -13.62
C ARG A 22 39.54 -6.88 -13.06
N TYR A 23 38.71 -5.97 -12.50
CA TYR A 23 37.37 -6.31 -12.02
C TYR A 23 36.45 -6.59 -13.22
N THR A 24 36.39 -7.87 -13.59
CA THR A 24 35.54 -8.40 -14.67
C THR A 24 34.26 -9.00 -14.07
N PRO A 25 33.18 -9.24 -14.87
CA PRO A 25 32.00 -9.97 -14.38
C PRO A 25 32.35 -11.34 -13.79
N ALA A 26 33.30 -12.06 -14.36
CA ALA A 26 33.73 -13.36 -13.85
C ALA A 26 34.40 -13.25 -12.48
N LEU A 27 35.30 -12.26 -12.26
CA LEU A 27 35.91 -11.98 -10.96
C LEU A 27 34.87 -11.50 -9.95
N ALA A 28 33.93 -10.64 -10.38
CA ALA A 28 32.83 -10.19 -9.55
C ALA A 28 32.01 -11.37 -9.02
N GLN A 29 31.57 -12.29 -9.88
CA GLN A 29 30.82 -13.48 -9.46
C GLN A 29 31.61 -14.38 -8.49
N GLN A 30 32.90 -14.55 -8.71
CA GLN A 30 33.76 -15.32 -7.81
C GLN A 30 33.81 -14.68 -6.40
N ILE A 31 34.01 -13.38 -6.35
CA ILE A 31 34.02 -12.59 -5.09
C ILE A 31 32.65 -12.71 -4.41
N GLU A 32 31.56 -12.47 -5.15
CA GLU A 32 30.20 -12.48 -4.66
C GLU A 32 29.84 -13.82 -4.00
N LEU A 33 30.08 -14.94 -4.69
CA LEU A 33 29.78 -16.26 -4.16
C LEU A 33 30.63 -16.57 -2.91
N SER A 34 31.92 -16.24 -2.94
CA SER A 34 32.80 -16.47 -1.78
C SER A 34 32.35 -15.72 -0.54
N TRP A 35 31.93 -14.45 -0.71
CA TRP A 35 31.48 -13.65 0.43
C TRP A 35 30.09 -14.05 0.92
N GLN A 36 29.18 -14.46 0.03
CA GLN A 36 27.87 -15.02 0.42
C GLN A 36 28.03 -16.28 1.28
N ASP A 37 28.90 -17.22 0.84
CA ASP A 37 29.19 -18.43 1.62
C ASP A 37 29.81 -18.09 3.00
N ARG A 38 30.67 -17.10 3.04
CA ARG A 38 31.31 -16.64 4.29
C ARG A 38 30.33 -15.97 5.24
N TRP A 39 29.47 -15.09 4.75
CA TRP A 39 28.43 -14.43 5.57
C TRP A 39 27.50 -15.44 6.22
N GLU A 40 27.10 -16.47 5.47
CA GLU A 40 26.26 -17.55 6.01
C GLU A 40 26.99 -18.37 7.07
N ALA A 41 28.24 -18.77 6.80
CA ALA A 41 29.04 -19.57 7.72
C ALA A 41 29.35 -18.83 9.03
N GLU A 42 29.62 -17.53 8.97
CA GLU A 42 29.96 -16.69 10.13
C GLU A 42 28.70 -16.10 10.81
N GLY A 43 27.51 -16.18 10.19
CA GLY A 43 26.29 -15.55 10.70
C GLY A 43 26.41 -14.02 10.75
N THR A 44 27.05 -13.40 9.76
CA THR A 44 27.40 -11.98 9.73
C THR A 44 26.21 -11.06 9.98
N PHE A 45 25.04 -11.42 9.49
CA PHE A 45 23.78 -10.64 9.60
C PHE A 45 22.83 -11.17 10.68
N HIS A 46 23.27 -12.09 11.51
CA HIS A 46 22.49 -12.55 12.65
C HIS A 46 22.26 -11.42 13.65
N THR A 47 21.02 -11.06 13.85
CA THR A 47 20.61 -9.98 14.74
C THR A 47 20.14 -10.54 16.08
N PRO A 48 20.82 -10.26 17.20
CA PRO A 48 20.43 -10.80 18.48
C PRO A 48 19.23 -10.04 19.07
N ASN A 49 18.36 -10.81 19.72
CA ASN A 49 17.29 -10.29 20.57
C ASN A 49 17.82 -10.00 21.98
N PRO A 50 17.16 -9.14 22.78
CA PRO A 50 17.53 -8.94 24.19
C PRO A 50 17.41 -10.22 25.01
N THR A 51 16.46 -11.06 24.70
CA THR A 51 16.17 -12.32 25.41
C THR A 51 15.77 -13.44 24.44
N GLY A 52 15.56 -14.64 24.94
CA GLY A 52 15.02 -15.77 24.19
C GLY A 52 16.05 -16.51 23.34
N ARG A 53 15.58 -17.32 22.41
CA ARG A 53 16.38 -18.24 21.59
C ARG A 53 17.40 -17.55 20.68
N LEU A 54 17.11 -16.33 20.27
CA LEU A 54 17.96 -15.55 19.36
C LEU A 54 18.77 -14.49 20.11
N SER A 55 19.03 -14.65 21.40
CA SER A 55 19.73 -13.64 22.23
C SER A 55 21.26 -13.75 22.21
N ALA A 56 21.82 -14.82 21.65
CA ALA A 56 23.27 -15.00 21.62
C ALA A 56 23.98 -13.81 20.92
N GLY A 57 24.89 -13.16 21.64
CA GLY A 57 25.65 -12.00 21.16
C GLY A 57 24.97 -10.64 21.44
N PHE A 58 23.85 -10.60 22.14
CA PHE A 58 23.17 -9.35 22.45
C PHE A 58 24.02 -8.40 23.30
N GLU A 59 24.86 -8.91 24.15
CA GLU A 59 25.81 -8.12 24.98
C GLU A 59 26.73 -7.20 24.15
N ARG A 60 26.98 -7.53 22.89
CA ARG A 60 27.78 -6.71 21.95
C ARG A 60 27.04 -5.52 21.36
N VAL A 61 25.72 -5.55 21.43
CA VAL A 61 24.83 -4.55 20.82
C VAL A 61 23.84 -3.95 21.81
N ALA A 62 23.93 -4.31 23.10
CA ALA A 62 22.97 -3.90 24.13
C ALA A 62 22.87 -2.39 24.30
N ASP A 63 23.99 -1.66 24.11
CA ASP A 63 24.03 -0.20 24.21
C ASP A 63 23.76 0.52 22.88
N ARG A 64 23.49 -0.24 21.80
CA ARG A 64 23.21 0.31 20.49
C ARG A 64 21.71 0.64 20.35
N PRO A 65 21.35 1.74 19.68
CA PRO A 65 19.96 1.94 19.25
C PRO A 65 19.50 0.75 18.41
N LYS A 66 18.23 0.40 18.53
CA LYS A 66 17.64 -0.62 17.66
C LYS A 66 17.07 0.00 16.39
N PHE A 67 17.14 -0.74 15.31
CA PHE A 67 16.50 -0.35 14.04
C PHE A 67 15.87 -1.57 13.36
N PHE A 68 14.56 -1.58 13.25
CA PHE A 68 13.82 -2.63 12.58
C PHE A 68 13.42 -2.16 11.18
N ALA A 69 14.06 -2.70 10.16
CA ALA A 69 13.76 -2.47 8.77
C ALA A 69 13.15 -3.72 8.15
N MET A 70 12.15 -3.54 7.31
CA MET A 70 11.57 -4.65 6.57
C MET A 70 10.95 -4.21 5.24
N ASP A 71 10.86 -5.16 4.34
CA ASP A 71 10.15 -5.04 3.08
C ASP A 71 8.80 -5.75 3.15
N MET A 72 7.88 -5.38 2.27
CA MET A 72 6.73 -6.23 2.00
C MET A 72 7.23 -7.53 1.41
N PHE A 73 6.95 -8.63 2.11
CA PHE A 73 7.47 -9.94 1.73
C PHE A 73 6.88 -10.42 0.39
N PRO A 74 7.68 -11.15 -0.41
CA PRO A 74 7.27 -11.53 -1.75
C PRO A 74 6.16 -12.57 -1.72
N TYR A 75 5.28 -12.48 -2.73
CA TYR A 75 4.26 -13.46 -3.01
C TYR A 75 4.79 -14.48 -4.04
N PRO A 76 5.00 -15.76 -3.70
CA PRO A 76 5.63 -16.75 -4.58
C PRO A 76 4.68 -17.28 -5.66
N SER A 77 4.09 -16.37 -6.45
CA SER A 77 3.09 -16.67 -7.49
C SER A 77 3.69 -17.09 -8.84
N GLY A 78 5.00 -17.07 -8.97
CA GLY A 78 5.72 -17.38 -10.22
C GLY A 78 7.14 -17.88 -10.00
N ALA A 79 7.78 -18.32 -11.05
CA ALA A 79 9.10 -18.96 -11.01
C ALA A 79 10.28 -17.99 -10.74
N GLY A 80 10.07 -16.92 -9.97
CA GLY A 80 11.12 -15.98 -9.56
C GLY A 80 10.76 -14.51 -9.74
N LEU A 81 11.71 -13.67 -9.39
CA LEU A 81 11.61 -12.21 -9.41
C LEU A 81 11.90 -11.64 -10.81
N HIS A 82 11.34 -10.50 -11.15
CA HIS A 82 11.81 -9.64 -12.23
C HIS A 82 12.54 -8.41 -11.65
N VAL A 83 13.28 -7.67 -12.46
CA VAL A 83 14.12 -6.54 -12.04
C VAL A 83 13.36 -5.42 -11.29
N GLY A 84 12.06 -5.38 -11.34
CA GLY A 84 11.26 -4.40 -10.56
C GLY A 84 11.08 -4.75 -9.08
N HIS A 85 11.19 -6.03 -8.70
CA HIS A 85 11.04 -6.45 -7.30
C HIS A 85 12.23 -6.03 -6.42
N PRO A 86 13.50 -6.20 -6.86
CA PRO A 86 14.65 -5.84 -6.04
C PRO A 86 14.77 -4.38 -5.68
N LEU A 87 14.11 -3.47 -6.38
CA LEU A 87 14.22 -2.03 -6.11
C LEU A 87 13.94 -1.68 -4.63
N GLY A 88 12.85 -2.18 -4.05
CA GLY A 88 12.53 -2.03 -2.63
C GLY A 88 13.56 -2.73 -1.76
N TYR A 89 13.78 -4.04 -2.00
CA TYR A 89 14.68 -4.87 -1.21
C TYR A 89 16.11 -4.32 -1.12
N LEU A 90 16.64 -3.80 -2.23
CA LEU A 90 17.96 -3.20 -2.26
C LEU A 90 17.99 -1.85 -1.55
N GLY A 91 16.93 -1.05 -1.63
CA GLY A 91 16.81 0.20 -0.88
C GLY A 91 16.82 -0.03 0.63
N THR A 92 16.08 -1.03 1.09
CA THR A 92 16.04 -1.44 2.49
C THR A 92 17.39 -2.03 2.93
N ASP A 93 18.00 -2.88 2.10
CA ASP A 93 19.31 -3.49 2.38
C ASP A 93 20.43 -2.44 2.50
N VAL A 94 20.50 -1.49 1.58
CA VAL A 94 21.49 -0.39 1.67
C VAL A 94 21.30 0.41 2.95
N THR A 95 20.05 0.71 3.33
CA THR A 95 19.71 1.41 4.56
C THR A 95 20.11 0.59 5.79
N SER A 96 19.78 -0.68 5.82
CA SER A 96 20.08 -1.64 6.88
C SER A 96 21.58 -1.76 7.12
N ARG A 97 22.39 -1.92 6.06
CA ARG A 97 23.85 -1.95 6.13
C ARG A 97 24.41 -0.64 6.64
N PHE A 98 23.97 0.50 6.12
CA PHE A 98 24.37 1.81 6.59
C PHE A 98 24.06 2.00 8.08
N ARG A 99 22.86 1.66 8.53
CA ARG A 99 22.44 1.79 9.94
C ARG A 99 23.28 0.90 10.86
N ARG A 100 23.62 -0.32 10.43
CA ARG A 100 24.50 -1.23 11.17
C ARG A 100 25.91 -0.66 11.32
N MET A 101 26.47 -0.10 10.24
CA MET A 101 27.77 0.59 10.25
C MET A 101 27.71 1.90 11.05
N ASP A 102 26.56 2.55 11.10
CA ASP A 102 26.33 3.78 11.90
C ASP A 102 26.13 3.51 13.40
N GLY A 103 26.06 2.23 13.78
CA GLY A 103 26.08 1.80 15.16
C GLY A 103 24.76 1.26 15.70
N ASP A 104 23.75 1.01 14.87
CA ASP A 104 22.49 0.42 15.30
C ASP A 104 22.57 -1.11 15.42
N ASN A 105 21.73 -1.69 16.30
CA ASN A 105 21.34 -3.09 16.25
C ASN A 105 20.19 -3.23 15.23
N VAL A 106 20.52 -3.78 14.05
CA VAL A 106 19.59 -3.77 12.90
C VAL A 106 18.94 -5.12 12.72
N LEU A 107 17.60 -5.16 12.74
CA LEU A 107 16.79 -6.30 12.36
C LEU A 107 16.26 -6.10 10.93
N HIS A 108 16.70 -6.98 10.02
CA HIS A 108 16.22 -7.02 8.62
C HIS A 108 15.85 -8.46 8.26
N PRO A 109 14.59 -8.88 8.44
CA PRO A 109 14.11 -10.22 8.13
C PRO A 109 13.45 -10.30 6.77
N MET A 110 13.25 -11.53 6.27
CA MET A 110 12.46 -11.82 5.08
C MET A 110 11.69 -13.12 5.26
N GLY A 111 10.44 -13.16 4.80
CA GLY A 111 9.55 -14.32 4.75
C GLY A 111 8.81 -14.38 3.42
N TYR A 112 7.73 -15.19 3.37
CA TYR A 112 6.99 -15.42 2.13
C TYR A 112 5.48 -15.42 2.40
N ASP A 113 4.73 -14.59 1.65
CA ASP A 113 3.27 -14.63 1.63
C ASP A 113 2.82 -15.71 0.64
N ALA A 114 2.53 -16.90 1.15
CA ALA A 114 2.51 -18.11 0.34
C ALA A 114 1.12 -18.73 0.11
N PHE A 115 0.08 -18.26 0.80
CA PHE A 115 -1.30 -18.61 0.48
C PHE A 115 -1.85 -17.76 -0.66
N GLY A 116 -2.85 -18.27 -1.37
CA GLY A 116 -3.63 -17.49 -2.32
C GLY A 116 -3.85 -18.12 -3.68
N LEU A 117 -4.59 -17.40 -4.51
CA LEU A 117 -5.18 -17.89 -5.77
C LEU A 117 -4.18 -18.39 -6.83
N PRO A 118 -3.00 -17.78 -7.08
CA PRO A 118 -2.13 -18.26 -8.16
C PRO A 118 -1.63 -19.68 -8.00
N ALA A 119 -1.24 -20.08 -6.78
CA ALA A 119 -0.80 -21.44 -6.50
C ALA A 119 -1.96 -22.43 -6.62
N GLU A 120 -3.15 -22.04 -6.17
CA GLU A 120 -4.35 -22.86 -6.30
C GLU A 120 -4.75 -23.04 -7.77
N GLN A 121 -4.76 -21.98 -8.58
CA GLN A 121 -5.05 -22.08 -10.01
C GLN A 121 -4.06 -22.98 -10.76
N TYR A 122 -2.79 -22.91 -10.41
CA TYR A 122 -1.79 -23.83 -10.98
C TYR A 122 -2.05 -25.27 -10.53
N ALA A 123 -2.43 -25.50 -9.28
CA ALA A 123 -2.80 -26.81 -8.78
C ALA A 123 -4.02 -27.40 -9.53
N VAL A 124 -5.04 -26.58 -9.76
CA VAL A 124 -6.22 -26.93 -10.55
C VAL A 124 -5.83 -27.36 -11.97
N GLN A 125 -4.90 -26.63 -12.61
CA GLN A 125 -4.46 -26.92 -13.99
C GLN A 125 -3.60 -28.17 -14.08
N THR A 126 -2.81 -28.47 -13.06
CA THR A 126 -1.79 -29.53 -13.11
C THR A 126 -2.15 -30.78 -12.30
N GLY A 127 -3.16 -30.69 -11.42
CA GLY A 127 -3.50 -31.75 -10.48
C GLY A 127 -2.47 -31.93 -9.36
N GLN A 128 -1.50 -31.00 -9.19
CA GLN A 128 -0.51 -31.07 -8.14
C GLN A 128 -0.98 -30.28 -6.91
N HIS A 129 -0.60 -30.74 -5.72
CA HIS A 129 -0.89 -30.02 -4.48
C HIS A 129 -0.27 -28.61 -4.52
N PRO A 130 -1.01 -27.52 -4.16
CA PRO A 130 -0.52 -26.14 -4.23
C PRO A 130 0.80 -25.92 -3.48
N ARG A 131 1.02 -26.62 -2.36
CA ARG A 131 2.24 -26.56 -1.55
C ARG A 131 3.51 -26.85 -2.38
N ILE A 132 3.46 -27.86 -3.26
CA ILE A 132 4.63 -28.29 -4.05
C ILE A 132 5.16 -27.13 -4.90
N THR A 133 4.27 -26.47 -5.64
CA THR A 133 4.64 -25.33 -6.48
C THR A 133 5.06 -24.13 -5.63
N THR A 134 4.35 -23.87 -4.55
CA THR A 134 4.64 -22.76 -3.63
C THR A 134 6.04 -22.91 -3.03
N GLU A 135 6.38 -24.07 -2.50
CA GLU A 135 7.70 -24.35 -1.91
C GLU A 135 8.83 -24.25 -2.96
N ALA A 136 8.58 -24.73 -4.19
CA ALA A 136 9.54 -24.58 -5.29
C ALA A 136 9.78 -23.11 -5.65
N ASN A 137 8.73 -22.29 -5.68
CA ASN A 137 8.83 -20.86 -5.96
C ASN A 137 9.52 -20.11 -4.79
N ILE A 138 9.25 -20.48 -3.55
CA ILE A 138 9.96 -19.95 -2.38
C ILE A 138 11.46 -20.24 -2.49
N ALA A 139 11.83 -21.48 -2.80
CA ALA A 139 13.24 -21.86 -2.98
C ALA A 139 13.93 -21.04 -4.09
N ALA A 140 13.24 -20.82 -5.21
CA ALA A 140 13.77 -20.02 -6.32
C ALA A 140 13.98 -18.55 -5.91
N ILE A 141 12.99 -17.93 -5.27
CA ILE A 141 13.10 -16.54 -4.79
C ILE A 141 14.17 -16.41 -3.73
N SER A 142 14.26 -17.35 -2.77
CA SER A 142 15.29 -17.38 -1.74
C SER A 142 16.69 -17.43 -2.36
N ALA A 143 16.90 -18.27 -3.38
CA ALA A 143 18.17 -18.34 -4.11
C ALA A 143 18.50 -17.02 -4.83
N GLN A 144 17.51 -16.34 -5.42
CA GLN A 144 17.69 -15.04 -6.06
C GLN A 144 18.04 -13.93 -5.05
N LEU A 145 17.36 -13.89 -3.89
CA LEU A 145 17.67 -12.94 -2.81
C LEU A 145 19.10 -13.17 -2.28
N ARG A 146 19.49 -14.43 -2.10
CA ARG A 146 20.86 -14.78 -1.72
C ARG A 146 21.87 -14.27 -2.76
N ARG A 147 21.59 -14.48 -4.06
CA ARG A 147 22.48 -14.01 -5.15
C ARG A 147 22.55 -12.48 -5.24
N LEU A 148 21.52 -11.74 -4.82
CA LEU A 148 21.55 -10.28 -4.67
C LEU A 148 22.44 -9.82 -3.51
N GLY A 149 22.79 -10.71 -2.59
CA GLY A 149 23.62 -10.42 -1.43
C GLY A 149 22.93 -9.54 -0.39
N VAL A 150 21.62 -9.73 -0.18
CA VAL A 150 20.87 -8.99 0.86
C VAL A 150 21.24 -9.47 2.26
N ASP A 151 21.15 -8.57 3.26
CA ASP A 151 21.60 -8.79 4.65
C ASP A 151 20.51 -9.34 5.57
N HIS A 152 19.60 -10.17 5.05
CA HIS A 152 18.51 -10.76 5.81
C HIS A 152 19.02 -11.73 6.90
N ASP A 153 18.46 -11.65 8.12
CA ASP A 153 18.66 -12.67 9.16
C ASP A 153 17.80 -13.91 8.84
N GLN A 154 18.41 -14.88 8.19
CA GLN A 154 17.74 -16.09 7.70
C GLN A 154 17.13 -16.97 8.81
N ARG A 155 17.55 -16.82 10.07
CA ARG A 155 16.95 -17.52 11.21
C ARG A 155 15.50 -17.06 11.47
N ARG A 156 15.07 -15.96 10.85
CA ARG A 156 13.75 -15.34 11.03
C ARG A 156 12.80 -15.56 9.87
N THR A 157 13.23 -16.39 8.92
CA THR A 157 12.43 -16.73 7.73
C THR A 157 11.32 -17.72 8.05
N PHE A 158 10.14 -17.50 7.48
CA PHE A 158 8.98 -18.40 7.49
C PHE A 158 8.12 -18.15 6.24
N ALA A 159 7.20 -19.06 5.99
CA ALA A 159 6.14 -18.88 5.01
C ALA A 159 4.76 -18.88 5.69
N THR A 160 3.81 -18.10 5.17
CA THR A 160 2.45 -18.05 5.75
C THR A 160 1.73 -19.39 5.69
N ILE A 161 2.17 -20.32 4.83
CA ILE A 161 1.66 -21.72 4.73
C ILE A 161 2.19 -22.66 5.80
N ASP A 162 3.13 -22.23 6.63
CA ASP A 162 3.69 -23.08 7.67
C ASP A 162 2.67 -23.24 8.81
N PRO A 163 2.36 -24.49 9.25
CA PRO A 163 1.42 -24.70 10.34
C PRO A 163 1.79 -23.96 11.62
N GLY A 164 3.10 -23.84 11.93
CA GLY A 164 3.61 -23.08 13.07
C GLY A 164 3.39 -21.56 12.93
N TYR A 165 3.20 -21.06 11.70
CA TYR A 165 2.87 -19.68 11.45
C TYR A 165 1.34 -19.45 11.51
N TYR A 166 0.56 -20.14 10.68
CA TYR A 166 -0.88 -19.87 10.62
C TYR A 166 -1.66 -20.33 11.86
N LYS A 167 -1.08 -21.17 12.73
CA LYS A 167 -1.58 -21.36 14.10
C LYS A 167 -1.87 -20.03 14.78
N TRP A 168 -1.00 -19.07 14.61
CA TRP A 168 -1.12 -17.75 15.23
C TRP A 168 -2.05 -16.83 14.46
N THR A 169 -2.16 -16.93 13.14
CA THR A 169 -3.24 -16.29 12.37
C THR A 169 -4.61 -16.74 12.89
N GLN A 170 -4.79 -18.03 13.10
CA GLN A 170 -6.00 -18.59 13.68
C GLN A 170 -6.23 -18.11 15.11
N TRP A 171 -5.18 -18.04 15.92
CA TRP A 171 -5.27 -17.53 17.27
C TRP A 171 -5.70 -16.06 17.31
N ILE A 172 -5.13 -15.20 16.45
CA ILE A 172 -5.53 -13.78 16.35
C ILE A 172 -6.99 -13.69 15.91
N PHE A 173 -7.42 -14.50 14.94
CA PHE A 173 -8.83 -14.54 14.59
C PHE A 173 -9.71 -14.85 15.80
N LEU A 174 -9.33 -15.81 16.65
CA LEU A 174 -10.05 -16.12 17.88
C LEU A 174 -10.06 -14.96 18.89
N GLN A 175 -8.99 -14.17 18.98
CA GLN A 175 -8.99 -12.95 19.80
C GLN A 175 -10.01 -11.93 19.27
N ILE A 176 -10.06 -11.71 17.96
CA ILE A 176 -11.01 -10.78 17.32
C ILE A 176 -12.46 -11.31 17.46
N PHE A 177 -12.68 -12.62 17.27
CA PHE A 177 -13.98 -13.26 17.47
C PHE A 177 -14.44 -13.20 18.93
N GLY A 178 -13.50 -13.34 19.87
CA GLY A 178 -13.72 -13.23 21.31
C GLY A 178 -13.85 -11.81 21.83
N SER A 179 -14.00 -10.79 20.96
CA SER A 179 -13.97 -9.38 21.32
C SER A 179 -15.15 -8.61 20.74
N TRP A 180 -15.46 -7.49 21.38
CA TRP A 180 -16.41 -6.47 20.92
C TRP A 180 -15.75 -5.08 21.01
N PHE A 181 -16.29 -4.10 20.30
CA PHE A 181 -15.81 -2.72 20.38
C PHE A 181 -16.68 -1.92 21.35
N ASP A 182 -16.08 -1.43 22.41
CA ASP A 182 -16.71 -0.53 23.37
C ASP A 182 -16.57 0.91 22.89
N GLU A 183 -17.65 1.50 22.40
CA GLU A 183 -17.68 2.87 21.87
C GLU A 183 -17.34 3.91 22.95
N ASP A 184 -17.77 3.69 24.20
CA ASP A 184 -17.50 4.61 25.32
C ASP A 184 -16.01 4.61 25.70
N ALA A 185 -15.39 3.43 25.70
CA ALA A 185 -13.95 3.26 25.94
C ALA A 185 -13.10 3.47 24.68
N ASN A 186 -13.72 3.52 23.50
CA ASN A 186 -13.09 3.64 22.18
C ASN A 186 -12.01 2.57 21.93
N ARG A 187 -12.28 1.31 22.30
CA ARG A 187 -11.35 0.18 22.16
C ARG A 187 -12.06 -1.16 22.14
N ALA A 188 -11.35 -2.17 21.65
CA ALA A 188 -11.79 -3.55 21.82
C ALA A 188 -11.68 -4.01 23.27
N ARG A 189 -12.64 -4.84 23.68
CA ARG A 189 -12.68 -5.52 24.98
C ARG A 189 -13.09 -6.98 24.81
N PRO A 190 -12.71 -7.88 25.74
CA PRO A 190 -13.19 -9.27 25.73
C PRO A 190 -14.72 -9.35 25.75
N ILE A 191 -15.30 -10.21 24.94
CA ILE A 191 -16.77 -10.36 24.85
C ILE A 191 -17.40 -10.82 26.16
N ALA A 192 -16.65 -11.50 27.03
CA ALA A 192 -17.10 -11.89 28.36
C ALA A 192 -17.47 -10.68 29.24
N GLU A 193 -16.71 -9.58 29.12
CA GLU A 193 -17.00 -8.35 29.87
C GLU A 193 -18.32 -7.70 29.42
N LEU A 194 -18.65 -7.78 28.12
CA LEU A 194 -19.96 -7.35 27.62
C LEU A 194 -21.08 -8.18 28.25
N VAL A 195 -20.92 -9.50 28.32
CA VAL A 195 -21.93 -10.40 28.91
C VAL A 195 -22.14 -10.08 30.40
N GLU A 196 -21.05 -9.84 31.15
CA GLU A 196 -21.12 -9.42 32.55
C GLU A 196 -21.88 -8.07 32.71
N GLU A 197 -21.62 -7.10 31.84
CA GLU A 197 -22.32 -5.79 31.86
C GLU A 197 -23.81 -5.91 31.52
N LEU A 198 -24.16 -6.75 30.55
CA LEU A 198 -25.56 -7.06 30.18
C LEU A 198 -26.30 -7.78 31.31
N ASP A 199 -25.66 -8.79 31.92
CA ASP A 199 -26.25 -9.53 33.06
C ASP A 199 -26.42 -8.66 34.31
N ALA A 200 -25.52 -7.74 34.53
CA ALA A 200 -25.61 -6.77 35.62
C ALA A 200 -26.61 -5.62 35.35
N GLY A 201 -27.11 -5.51 34.10
CA GLY A 201 -27.99 -4.42 33.66
C GLY A 201 -27.33 -3.04 33.65
N THR A 202 -26.00 -3.01 33.59
CA THR A 202 -25.21 -1.78 33.47
C THR A 202 -25.05 -1.30 32.02
N ARG A 203 -25.37 -2.18 31.07
CA ARG A 203 -25.38 -1.92 29.62
C ARG A 203 -26.62 -2.53 29.00
N GLU A 204 -27.13 -1.86 27.98
CA GLU A 204 -28.20 -2.38 27.11
C GLU A 204 -27.60 -2.90 25.80
N PRO A 205 -28.23 -3.90 25.14
CA PRO A 205 -27.82 -4.32 23.79
C PRO A 205 -27.79 -3.14 22.82
N ALA A 206 -26.75 -3.08 21.99
CA ALA A 206 -26.66 -2.02 21.00
C ALA A 206 -27.83 -2.07 19.99
N PRO A 207 -28.26 -0.94 19.44
CA PRO A 207 -29.33 -0.89 18.44
C PRO A 207 -29.06 -1.86 17.30
N GLY A 208 -30.05 -2.68 16.93
CA GLY A 208 -29.96 -3.66 15.86
C GLY A 208 -29.33 -5.01 16.23
N THR A 209 -28.72 -5.17 17.40
CA THR A 209 -28.17 -6.46 17.86
C THR A 209 -29.19 -7.32 18.56
N ASN A 210 -30.30 -6.76 19.01
CA ASN A 210 -31.41 -7.45 19.65
C ASN A 210 -32.68 -7.45 18.79
N PRO A 211 -32.85 -8.42 17.88
CA PRO A 211 -33.99 -8.47 16.96
C PRO A 211 -35.34 -8.61 17.66
N SER A 212 -35.37 -9.22 18.85
CA SER A 212 -36.63 -9.42 19.60
C SER A 212 -37.13 -8.14 20.27
N GLY A 213 -36.24 -7.15 20.49
CA GLY A 213 -36.54 -5.92 21.21
C GLY A 213 -36.93 -6.12 22.68
N ARG A 214 -36.88 -7.35 23.23
CA ARG A 214 -37.16 -7.65 24.63
C ARG A 214 -35.96 -7.28 25.52
N PRO A 215 -36.18 -6.94 26.80
CA PRO A 215 -35.11 -6.71 27.74
C PRO A 215 -34.19 -7.95 27.83
N TRP A 216 -32.87 -7.71 28.00
CA TRP A 216 -31.86 -8.79 28.09
C TRP A 216 -32.23 -9.88 29.11
N ALA A 217 -32.77 -9.52 30.27
CA ALA A 217 -33.16 -10.45 31.33
C ALA A 217 -34.30 -11.43 30.93
N GLU A 218 -35.09 -11.04 29.91
CA GLU A 218 -36.22 -11.85 29.41
C GLU A 218 -35.86 -12.74 28.23
N LEU A 219 -34.64 -12.58 27.68
CA LEU A 219 -34.15 -13.34 26.52
C LEU A 219 -33.81 -14.78 26.96
N ASP A 220 -34.18 -15.75 26.11
CA ASP A 220 -33.69 -17.10 26.25
C ASP A 220 -32.20 -17.24 25.87
N GLU A 221 -31.58 -18.38 26.13
CA GLU A 221 -30.17 -18.62 25.84
C GLU A 221 -29.84 -18.39 24.35
N ARG A 222 -30.72 -18.78 23.45
CA ARG A 222 -30.55 -18.63 22.01
C ARG A 222 -30.54 -17.15 21.61
N GLU A 223 -31.46 -16.38 22.13
CA GLU A 223 -31.56 -14.97 21.86
C GLU A 223 -30.39 -14.18 22.45
N ARG A 224 -29.97 -14.53 23.67
CA ARG A 224 -28.76 -13.94 24.28
C ARG A 224 -27.51 -14.19 23.45
N LYS A 225 -27.32 -15.41 22.97
CA LYS A 225 -26.20 -15.72 22.05
C LYS A 225 -26.26 -14.90 20.77
N ALA A 226 -27.44 -14.74 20.17
CA ALA A 226 -27.61 -13.90 18.97
C ALA A 226 -27.26 -12.43 19.22
N VAL A 227 -27.66 -11.88 20.37
CA VAL A 227 -27.27 -10.51 20.79
C VAL A 227 -25.76 -10.41 20.93
N VAL A 228 -25.11 -11.33 21.62
CA VAL A 228 -23.66 -11.35 21.84
C VAL A 228 -22.93 -11.43 20.49
N ASP A 229 -23.36 -12.32 19.60
CA ASP A 229 -22.76 -12.48 18.27
C ASP A 229 -22.91 -11.19 17.41
N GLY A 230 -24.00 -10.46 17.61
CA GLY A 230 -24.22 -9.15 16.98
C GLY A 230 -23.22 -8.06 17.40
N HIS A 231 -22.54 -8.21 18.54
CA HIS A 231 -21.52 -7.25 19.02
C HIS A 231 -20.09 -7.64 18.64
N ARG A 232 -19.83 -8.90 18.24
CA ARG A 232 -18.48 -9.39 17.94
C ARG A 232 -17.79 -8.57 16.84
N LEU A 233 -16.46 -8.44 16.98
CA LEU A 233 -15.62 -7.83 15.93
C LEU A 233 -15.46 -8.73 14.71
N ALA A 234 -15.50 -10.05 14.86
CA ALA A 234 -15.61 -10.99 13.75
C ALA A 234 -16.98 -11.70 13.85
N TYR A 235 -17.79 -11.65 12.81
CA TYR A 235 -19.18 -12.10 12.84
C TYR A 235 -19.64 -12.65 11.49
N LEU A 236 -20.68 -13.47 11.51
CA LEU A 236 -21.35 -13.95 10.30
C LEU A 236 -22.47 -12.98 9.92
N ASN A 237 -22.50 -12.61 8.65
CA ASN A 237 -23.56 -11.76 8.10
C ASN A 237 -23.98 -12.24 6.73
N GLU A 238 -25.26 -12.13 6.45
CA GLU A 238 -25.81 -12.25 5.09
C GLU A 238 -25.77 -10.88 4.44
N ALA A 239 -24.73 -10.63 3.67
CA ALA A 239 -24.47 -9.34 3.04
C ALA A 239 -24.36 -9.47 1.52
N PRO A 240 -24.69 -8.39 0.77
CA PRO A 240 -24.45 -8.35 -0.67
C PRO A 240 -22.94 -8.43 -0.95
N VAL A 241 -22.50 -9.53 -1.55
CA VAL A 241 -21.09 -9.78 -1.90
C VAL A 241 -20.93 -9.90 -3.42
N ASN A 242 -19.70 -9.81 -3.90
CA ASN A 242 -19.34 -9.98 -5.30
C ASN A 242 -19.15 -11.47 -5.60
N TRP A 243 -20.19 -12.14 -6.04
CA TRP A 243 -20.17 -13.55 -6.44
C TRP A 243 -19.66 -13.72 -7.87
N CYS A 244 -18.67 -14.56 -8.07
CA CYS A 244 -18.10 -14.90 -9.37
C CYS A 244 -18.34 -16.40 -9.69
N PRO A 245 -19.39 -16.74 -10.45
CA PRO A 245 -19.71 -18.14 -10.81
C PRO A 245 -18.57 -18.84 -11.54
N GLY A 246 -17.93 -18.17 -12.49
CA GLY A 246 -16.83 -18.71 -13.28
C GLY A 246 -15.57 -19.04 -12.45
N LEU A 247 -15.38 -18.38 -11.31
CA LEU A 247 -14.34 -18.71 -10.34
C LEU A 247 -14.83 -19.56 -9.17
N GLY A 248 -16.16 -19.70 -9.00
CA GLY A 248 -16.76 -20.43 -7.88
C GLY A 248 -16.47 -19.82 -6.51
N THR A 249 -16.23 -18.52 -6.43
CA THR A 249 -15.84 -17.84 -5.17
C THR A 249 -16.37 -16.43 -5.10
N VAL A 250 -16.45 -15.91 -3.88
CA VAL A 250 -16.71 -14.50 -3.60
C VAL A 250 -15.42 -13.70 -3.75
N LEU A 251 -15.53 -12.51 -4.31
CA LEU A 251 -14.43 -11.57 -4.51
C LEU A 251 -14.59 -10.33 -3.62
N SER A 252 -13.49 -9.79 -3.16
CA SER A 252 -13.47 -8.45 -2.56
C SER A 252 -13.69 -7.38 -3.64
N ASN A 253 -13.97 -6.14 -3.24
CA ASN A 253 -14.19 -5.06 -4.22
C ASN A 253 -12.94 -4.78 -5.06
N GLU A 254 -11.76 -5.01 -4.50
CA GLU A 254 -10.46 -4.80 -5.13
C GLU A 254 -10.11 -5.88 -6.17
N GLU A 255 -10.78 -7.03 -6.08
CA GLU A 255 -10.63 -8.14 -7.03
C GLU A 255 -11.60 -8.01 -8.23
N VAL A 256 -12.40 -6.93 -8.27
CA VAL A 256 -13.37 -6.66 -9.33
C VAL A 256 -12.94 -5.44 -10.13
N THR A 257 -12.86 -5.60 -11.45
CA THR A 257 -12.51 -4.53 -12.38
C THR A 257 -13.64 -3.52 -12.56
N ALA A 258 -13.34 -2.37 -13.15
CA ALA A 258 -14.32 -1.30 -13.37
C ALA A 258 -15.51 -1.72 -14.25
N ASP A 259 -15.32 -2.70 -15.13
CA ASP A 259 -16.37 -3.26 -16.00
C ASP A 259 -17.17 -4.42 -15.37
N GLY A 260 -17.01 -4.63 -14.06
CA GLY A 260 -17.78 -5.63 -13.31
C GLY A 260 -17.33 -7.07 -13.53
N ARG A 261 -16.06 -7.27 -13.81
CA ARG A 261 -15.48 -8.59 -14.05
C ARG A 261 -14.41 -8.90 -13.02
N SER A 262 -14.10 -10.17 -12.85
CA SER A 262 -12.97 -10.57 -12.01
C SER A 262 -11.64 -10.12 -12.63
N GLU A 263 -10.74 -9.58 -11.83
CA GLU A 263 -9.38 -9.21 -12.26
C GLU A 263 -8.67 -10.42 -12.91
N ARG A 264 -8.91 -11.61 -12.38
CA ARG A 264 -8.37 -12.87 -12.90
C ARG A 264 -9.45 -13.65 -13.59
N GLY A 265 -9.16 -14.14 -14.80
CA GLY A 265 -10.06 -14.94 -15.60
C GLY A 265 -11.11 -14.11 -16.36
N ASN A 266 -11.26 -12.83 -16.04
CA ASN A 266 -12.17 -11.91 -16.71
C ASN A 266 -13.64 -12.43 -16.77
N PHE A 267 -14.11 -13.06 -15.69
CA PHE A 267 -15.46 -13.59 -15.54
C PHE A 267 -16.44 -12.52 -15.05
N PRO A 268 -17.73 -12.58 -15.43
CA PRO A 268 -18.75 -11.73 -14.85
C PRO A 268 -18.86 -11.90 -13.33
N VAL A 269 -19.14 -10.80 -12.63
CA VAL A 269 -19.32 -10.77 -11.18
C VAL A 269 -20.71 -10.22 -10.88
N PHE A 270 -21.42 -10.88 -9.96
CA PHE A 270 -22.79 -10.54 -9.59
C PHE A 270 -22.88 -10.15 -8.13
N ARG A 271 -23.73 -9.18 -7.82
CA ARG A 271 -24.05 -8.82 -6.43
C ARG A 271 -25.20 -9.68 -5.93
N ARG A 272 -24.95 -10.43 -4.84
CA ARG A 272 -26.00 -11.22 -4.19
C ARG A 272 -25.77 -11.35 -2.69
N PRO A 273 -26.82 -11.50 -1.88
CA PRO A 273 -26.69 -11.77 -0.46
C PRO A 273 -26.17 -13.20 -0.24
N LEU A 274 -25.07 -13.34 0.51
CA LEU A 274 -24.51 -14.62 0.94
C LEU A 274 -24.03 -14.50 2.38
N LYS A 275 -24.20 -15.58 3.16
CA LYS A 275 -23.71 -15.68 4.53
C LYS A 275 -22.18 -15.82 4.51
N GLN A 276 -21.47 -14.84 5.06
CA GLN A 276 -20.02 -14.73 5.02
C GLN A 276 -19.48 -14.24 6.36
N TRP A 277 -18.21 -14.59 6.65
CA TRP A 277 -17.48 -13.97 7.74
C TRP A 277 -17.13 -12.54 7.39
N MET A 278 -17.37 -11.65 8.34
CA MET A 278 -17.06 -10.22 8.26
C MET A 278 -16.22 -9.82 9.45
N MET A 279 -15.33 -8.84 9.25
CA MET A 279 -14.62 -8.16 10.34
C MET A 279 -15.04 -6.70 10.42
N ARG A 280 -15.39 -6.24 11.63
CA ARG A 280 -15.95 -4.91 11.92
C ARG A 280 -14.86 -3.83 11.96
N ILE A 281 -14.14 -3.67 10.86
CA ILE A 281 -13.11 -2.63 10.69
C ILE A 281 -13.73 -1.23 10.80
N THR A 282 -15.01 -1.06 10.48
CA THR A 282 -15.73 0.21 10.59
C THR A 282 -15.77 0.75 12.00
N ALA A 283 -15.74 -0.10 13.02
CA ALA A 283 -15.65 0.31 14.43
C ALA A 283 -14.36 1.08 14.76
N TYR A 284 -13.31 0.86 13.96
CA TYR A 284 -12.02 1.53 14.10
C TYR A 284 -11.81 2.72 13.15
N ALA A 285 -12.82 3.09 12.36
CA ALA A 285 -12.68 4.09 11.31
C ALA A 285 -12.11 5.43 11.81
N ASP A 286 -12.59 5.96 12.92
CA ASP A 286 -12.10 7.23 13.47
C ASP A 286 -10.66 7.11 14.01
N ARG A 287 -10.31 6.00 14.67
CA ARG A 287 -8.94 5.76 15.15
C ARG A 287 -7.96 5.58 13.98
N LEU A 288 -8.37 4.84 12.93
CA LEU A 288 -7.59 4.67 11.71
C LEU A 288 -7.33 6.01 11.01
N LEU A 289 -8.28 6.95 11.06
CA LEU A 289 -8.11 8.31 10.51
C LEU A 289 -7.22 9.18 11.38
N ALA A 290 -7.49 9.23 12.68
CA ALA A 290 -6.80 10.12 13.61
C ALA A 290 -5.31 9.81 13.70
N ASP A 291 -4.96 8.52 13.73
CA ASP A 291 -3.57 8.11 13.88
C ASP A 291 -2.72 8.30 12.61
N LEU A 292 -3.33 8.54 11.44
CA LEU A 292 -2.58 8.87 10.22
C LEU A 292 -1.68 10.11 10.39
N ASP A 293 -2.09 11.07 11.21
CA ASP A 293 -1.33 12.30 11.42
C ASP A 293 -0.05 12.06 12.24
N ARG A 294 -0.01 10.98 13.00
CA ARG A 294 1.11 10.55 13.85
C ARG A 294 2.16 9.71 13.09
N LEU A 295 1.86 9.25 11.87
CA LEU A 295 2.73 8.36 11.08
C LEU A 295 3.64 9.15 10.14
N ASP A 296 4.89 8.70 9.97
CA ASP A 296 5.82 9.21 8.97
C ASP A 296 5.59 8.51 7.61
N TRP A 297 4.42 8.80 7.03
CA TRP A 297 3.98 8.29 5.74
C TRP A 297 3.79 9.45 4.76
N SER A 298 3.91 9.19 3.46
CA SER A 298 3.69 10.21 2.45
C SER A 298 2.25 10.77 2.50
N ASP A 299 2.10 12.07 2.22
CA ASP A 299 0.78 12.72 2.18
C ASP A 299 -0.17 12.04 1.18
N SER A 300 0.37 11.57 0.05
CA SER A 300 -0.40 10.83 -0.95
C SER A 300 -1.01 9.57 -0.36
N LEU A 301 -0.23 8.77 0.37
CA LEU A 301 -0.69 7.53 1.00
C LEU A 301 -1.75 7.81 2.09
N LYS A 302 -1.49 8.79 2.96
CA LYS A 302 -2.45 9.24 3.97
C LYS A 302 -3.76 9.69 3.32
N HIS A 303 -3.68 10.40 2.20
CA HIS A 303 -4.85 10.86 1.45
C HIS A 303 -5.64 9.70 0.85
N MET A 304 -4.96 8.68 0.32
CA MET A 304 -5.60 7.47 -0.18
C MET A 304 -6.40 6.77 0.92
N GLN A 305 -5.82 6.58 2.12
CA GLN A 305 -6.52 5.97 3.25
C GLN A 305 -7.69 6.83 3.74
N ARG A 306 -7.50 8.15 3.86
CA ARG A 306 -8.61 9.08 4.23
C ARG A 306 -9.77 9.00 3.26
N ASN A 307 -9.49 8.99 1.97
CA ASN A 307 -10.53 8.90 0.93
C ASN A 307 -11.24 7.54 0.94
N TRP A 308 -10.48 6.46 1.21
CA TRP A 308 -11.05 5.11 1.28
C TRP A 308 -11.97 4.96 2.51
N ILE A 309 -11.53 5.41 3.67
CA ILE A 309 -12.36 5.43 4.87
C ILE A 309 -13.55 6.38 4.67
N GLY A 310 -13.32 7.52 4.05
CA GLY A 310 -14.37 8.41 3.56
C GLY A 310 -15.35 8.87 4.64
N ARG A 311 -14.81 9.38 5.78
CA ARG A 311 -15.61 9.94 6.86
C ARG A 311 -16.42 11.13 6.36
N SER A 312 -17.73 11.06 6.54
CA SER A 312 -18.67 12.10 6.15
C SER A 312 -19.57 12.47 7.33
N THR A 313 -19.61 13.75 7.68
CA THR A 313 -20.54 14.28 8.70
C THR A 313 -21.72 14.94 8.01
N GLY A 314 -22.91 14.73 8.54
CA GLY A 314 -24.14 15.26 7.98
C GLY A 314 -25.32 15.04 8.92
N ALA A 315 -26.49 14.86 8.33
CA ALA A 315 -27.71 14.53 9.07
C ALA A 315 -28.40 13.31 8.49
N ARG A 316 -28.97 12.49 9.37
CA ARG A 316 -29.97 11.47 9.01
C ARG A 316 -31.33 12.11 9.14
N ILE A 317 -32.12 12.08 8.09
CA ILE A 317 -33.43 12.74 7.98
C ILE A 317 -34.50 11.69 7.70
N ARG A 318 -35.65 11.78 8.34
CA ARG A 318 -36.76 10.87 8.18
C ARG A 318 -37.83 11.51 7.32
N PHE A 319 -38.17 10.81 6.23
CA PHE A 319 -39.26 11.16 5.32
C PHE A 319 -40.41 10.18 5.55
N ALA A 320 -41.55 10.62 6.00
CA ALA A 320 -42.72 9.78 6.18
C ALA A 320 -43.29 9.32 4.81
N ALA A 321 -43.51 8.01 4.61
CA ALA A 321 -44.02 7.42 3.40
C ALA A 321 -45.13 6.40 3.76
N GLY A 322 -46.37 6.89 3.92
CA GLY A 322 -47.47 6.09 4.43
C GLY A 322 -47.27 5.65 5.89
N ALA A 323 -47.26 4.33 6.12
CA ALA A 323 -46.96 3.75 7.44
C ALA A 323 -45.46 3.60 7.72
N GLU A 324 -44.60 3.75 6.71
CA GLU A 324 -43.17 3.60 6.78
C GLU A 324 -42.46 4.96 6.86
N ALA A 325 -41.22 4.95 7.26
CA ALA A 325 -40.33 6.11 7.23
C ALA A 325 -39.04 5.77 6.46
N ILE A 326 -38.74 6.60 5.46
CA ILE A 326 -37.52 6.49 4.69
C ILE A 326 -36.45 7.33 5.40
N GLU A 327 -35.35 6.70 5.85
CA GLU A 327 -34.21 7.39 6.44
C GLU A 327 -33.20 7.72 5.35
N VAL A 328 -32.82 8.99 5.25
CA VAL A 328 -31.85 9.50 4.28
C VAL A 328 -30.66 10.10 5.03
N PHE A 329 -29.44 9.70 4.68
CA PHE A 329 -28.23 10.41 5.11
C PHE A 329 -27.82 11.44 4.04
N THR A 330 -27.54 12.67 4.49
CA THR A 330 -27.00 13.72 3.61
C THR A 330 -25.91 14.54 4.30
N THR A 331 -24.85 14.87 3.56
CA THR A 331 -23.84 15.86 3.98
C THR A 331 -24.29 17.32 3.75
N ARG A 332 -25.44 17.49 3.08
CA ARG A 332 -26.01 18.78 2.70
C ARG A 332 -27.45 18.94 3.22
N PRO A 333 -27.70 18.83 4.56
CA PRO A 333 -29.03 19.05 5.09
C PRO A 333 -29.55 20.49 4.84
N ASP A 334 -28.66 21.44 4.59
CA ASP A 334 -28.98 22.82 4.21
C ASP A 334 -29.82 22.89 2.93
N THR A 335 -29.71 21.90 2.02
CA THR A 335 -30.45 21.88 0.76
C THR A 335 -31.81 21.16 0.86
N LEU A 336 -32.26 20.75 2.04
CA LEU A 336 -33.50 19.98 2.26
C LEU A 336 -34.76 20.66 1.69
N PHE A 337 -34.82 22.00 1.69
CA PHE A 337 -35.94 22.75 1.09
C PHE A 337 -36.03 22.55 -0.43
N GLY A 338 -34.90 22.21 -1.07
CA GLY A 338 -34.75 21.94 -2.51
C GLY A 338 -34.99 20.51 -2.91
N ALA A 339 -35.22 19.61 -1.96
CA ALA A 339 -35.54 18.22 -2.26
C ALA A 339 -36.86 18.11 -3.03
N THR A 340 -36.82 17.46 -4.18
CA THR A 340 -37.99 17.32 -5.09
C THR A 340 -38.41 15.89 -5.35
N TYR A 341 -37.61 14.91 -4.98
CA TYR A 341 -37.92 13.48 -4.99
C TYR A 341 -37.00 12.73 -4.03
N VAL A 342 -37.33 11.47 -3.76
CA VAL A 342 -36.53 10.55 -2.94
C VAL A 342 -36.17 9.34 -3.79
N VAL A 343 -34.94 8.84 -3.66
CA VAL A 343 -34.49 7.65 -4.41
C VAL A 343 -33.95 6.60 -3.44
N LEU A 344 -34.42 5.38 -3.61
CA LEU A 344 -33.92 4.20 -2.92
C LEU A 344 -33.02 3.40 -3.84
N ALA A 345 -32.02 2.74 -3.27
CA ALA A 345 -31.30 1.68 -3.97
C ALA A 345 -32.28 0.55 -4.35
N PRO A 346 -32.11 -0.09 -5.52
CA PRO A 346 -32.99 -1.19 -5.93
C PRO A 346 -33.10 -2.33 -4.91
N GLU A 347 -32.05 -2.54 -4.13
CA GLU A 347 -31.94 -3.59 -3.10
C GLU A 347 -32.41 -3.13 -1.71
N HIS A 348 -32.90 -1.91 -1.56
CA HIS A 348 -33.30 -1.36 -0.27
C HIS A 348 -34.47 -2.16 0.34
N PRO A 349 -34.44 -2.52 1.65
CA PRO A 349 -35.46 -3.36 2.28
C PRO A 349 -36.89 -2.83 2.17
N LEU A 350 -37.08 -1.51 2.15
CA LEU A 350 -38.41 -0.88 2.05
C LEU A 350 -39.00 -0.92 0.64
N VAL A 351 -38.26 -1.29 -0.39
CA VAL A 351 -38.75 -1.29 -1.76
C VAL A 351 -40.00 -2.15 -1.90
N GLY A 352 -40.01 -3.37 -1.33
CA GLY A 352 -41.17 -4.25 -1.37
C GLY A 352 -42.40 -3.66 -0.64
N ALA A 353 -42.17 -3.11 0.57
CA ALA A 353 -43.27 -2.54 1.39
C ALA A 353 -43.87 -1.25 0.79
N LEU A 354 -43.05 -0.46 0.09
CA LEU A 354 -43.44 0.81 -0.50
C LEU A 354 -43.96 0.69 -1.93
N THR A 355 -43.83 -0.47 -2.60
CA THR A 355 -44.32 -0.64 -3.97
C THR A 355 -45.84 -0.67 -3.98
N ALA A 356 -46.46 0.27 -4.69
CA ALA A 356 -47.92 0.33 -4.82
C ALA A 356 -48.50 -0.85 -5.63
N GLU A 357 -49.74 -1.19 -5.40
CA GLU A 357 -50.43 -2.28 -6.13
C GLU A 357 -50.73 -1.92 -7.59
N ALA A 358 -51.00 -0.66 -7.87
CA ALA A 358 -51.30 -0.17 -9.21
C ALA A 358 -50.80 1.26 -9.43
N TRP A 359 -50.58 1.62 -10.67
CA TRP A 359 -50.30 3.00 -11.06
C TRP A 359 -51.51 3.91 -10.81
N ALA A 360 -51.27 5.12 -10.32
CA ALA A 360 -52.26 6.14 -10.21
C ALA A 360 -52.74 6.63 -11.62
N ASP A 361 -53.96 7.04 -11.73
CA ASP A 361 -54.50 7.61 -12.99
C ASP A 361 -53.68 8.84 -13.42
N GLY A 362 -53.22 8.85 -14.66
CA GLY A 362 -52.41 9.95 -15.20
C GLY A 362 -50.91 9.87 -14.86
N THR A 363 -50.39 8.76 -14.33
CA THR A 363 -48.99 8.54 -14.13
C THR A 363 -48.17 8.81 -15.41
N ASP A 364 -47.12 9.57 -15.30
CA ASP A 364 -46.17 9.85 -16.40
C ASP A 364 -45.58 8.53 -16.92
N PRO A 365 -45.67 8.23 -18.21
CA PRO A 365 -45.15 6.98 -18.79
C PRO A 365 -43.62 6.79 -18.55
N ARG A 366 -42.87 7.89 -18.38
CA ARG A 366 -41.42 7.85 -18.08
C ARG A 366 -41.15 7.21 -16.72
N TRP A 367 -42.10 7.23 -15.79
CA TRP A 367 -41.94 6.73 -14.42
C TRP A 367 -42.20 5.24 -14.27
N THR A 368 -42.89 4.62 -15.25
CA THR A 368 -43.40 3.25 -15.16
C THR A 368 -42.42 2.17 -15.63
N GLY A 369 -41.29 2.55 -16.19
CA GLY A 369 -40.37 1.58 -16.81
C GLY A 369 -41.00 0.77 -17.96
N GLY A 370 -42.15 1.22 -18.47
CA GLY A 370 -42.91 0.53 -19.53
C GLY A 370 -43.74 -0.67 -19.07
N ALA A 371 -43.83 -0.92 -17.76
CA ALA A 371 -44.55 -2.06 -17.19
C ALA A 371 -45.99 -1.69 -16.83
N ALA A 372 -46.87 -2.69 -16.83
CA ALA A 372 -48.29 -2.52 -16.54
C ALA A 372 -48.56 -2.26 -15.04
N THR A 373 -47.70 -2.76 -14.14
CA THR A 373 -47.86 -2.60 -12.70
C THR A 373 -46.53 -2.13 -12.06
N PRO A 374 -46.61 -1.41 -10.92
CA PRO A 374 -45.41 -1.05 -10.15
C PRO A 374 -44.54 -2.26 -9.79
N ALA A 375 -45.16 -3.35 -9.34
CA ALA A 375 -44.44 -4.55 -8.93
C ALA A 375 -43.66 -5.22 -10.07
N ASP A 376 -44.19 -5.20 -11.32
CA ASP A 376 -43.48 -5.73 -12.48
C ASP A 376 -42.27 -4.84 -12.85
N ALA A 377 -42.48 -3.53 -12.84
CA ALA A 377 -41.46 -2.54 -13.12
C ALA A 377 -40.30 -2.67 -12.14
N VAL A 378 -40.61 -2.75 -10.85
CA VAL A 378 -39.61 -2.88 -9.77
C VAL A 378 -38.82 -4.18 -9.93
N ARG A 379 -39.47 -5.33 -10.12
CA ARG A 379 -38.77 -6.62 -10.32
C ARG A 379 -37.83 -6.60 -11.51
N GLU A 380 -38.30 -6.06 -12.63
CA GLU A 380 -37.47 -5.96 -13.83
C GLU A 380 -36.28 -5.06 -13.61
N TYR A 381 -36.47 -3.89 -12.97
CA TYR A 381 -35.38 -2.96 -12.67
C TYR A 381 -34.38 -3.54 -11.69
N GLN A 382 -34.82 -4.22 -10.62
CA GLN A 382 -33.96 -4.92 -9.69
C GLN A 382 -33.07 -5.97 -10.38
N ARG A 383 -33.67 -6.75 -11.32
CA ARG A 383 -32.92 -7.74 -12.11
C ARG A 383 -31.88 -7.09 -13.02
N GLN A 384 -32.17 -5.93 -13.61
CA GLN A 384 -31.21 -5.18 -14.43
C GLN A 384 -30.09 -4.59 -13.57
N ALA A 385 -30.43 -4.02 -12.42
CA ALA A 385 -29.45 -3.43 -11.50
C ALA A 385 -28.49 -4.47 -10.91
N SER A 386 -28.97 -5.68 -10.58
CA SER A 386 -28.16 -6.76 -10.02
C SER A 386 -27.05 -7.28 -10.97
N ARG A 387 -27.16 -7.03 -12.27
CA ARG A 387 -26.16 -7.38 -13.29
C ARG A 387 -25.07 -6.33 -13.47
N ARG A 388 -25.13 -5.21 -12.75
CA ARG A 388 -24.21 -4.09 -12.87
C ARG A 388 -23.27 -4.02 -11.69
N SER A 389 -21.98 -3.74 -11.94
CA SER A 389 -21.03 -3.48 -10.87
C SER A 389 -21.32 -2.15 -10.17
N GLU A 390 -20.83 -1.98 -8.95
CA GLU A 390 -20.95 -0.69 -8.24
C GLU A 390 -20.23 0.44 -8.99
N LEU A 391 -19.08 0.14 -9.61
CA LEU A 391 -18.33 1.13 -10.40
C LEU A 391 -19.11 1.57 -11.64
N ASP A 392 -19.72 0.61 -12.35
CA ASP A 392 -20.57 0.91 -13.50
C ASP A 392 -21.82 1.73 -13.10
N ARG A 393 -22.38 1.47 -11.91
CA ARG A 393 -23.51 2.23 -11.35
C ARG A 393 -23.10 3.65 -10.93
N GLN A 394 -21.84 3.90 -10.59
CA GLN A 394 -21.32 5.22 -10.21
C GLN A 394 -20.82 6.05 -11.40
N ASP A 395 -20.77 5.50 -12.60
CA ASP A 395 -20.30 6.23 -13.79
C ASP A 395 -21.19 7.43 -14.07
N ALA A 396 -20.61 8.63 -13.98
CA ALA A 396 -21.29 9.89 -14.17
C ALA A 396 -21.76 10.11 -15.63
N GLY A 397 -21.09 9.48 -16.60
CA GLY A 397 -21.40 9.65 -18.03
C GLY A 397 -22.61 8.86 -18.54
N ARG A 398 -23.24 8.06 -17.68
CA ARG A 398 -24.36 7.20 -18.08
C ARG A 398 -25.70 7.92 -18.00
N GLU A 399 -26.60 7.53 -18.91
CA GLU A 399 -28.01 7.91 -18.87
C GLU A 399 -28.66 7.48 -17.55
N LYS A 400 -29.37 8.38 -16.89
CA LYS A 400 -30.02 8.09 -15.61
C LYS A 400 -31.29 7.28 -15.84
N THR A 401 -31.37 6.16 -15.13
CA THR A 401 -32.55 5.23 -15.21
C THR A 401 -33.14 5.06 -13.82
N GLY A 402 -34.44 4.75 -13.76
CA GLY A 402 -35.14 4.53 -12.50
C GLY A 402 -36.62 4.16 -12.74
N VAL A 403 -37.29 3.77 -11.66
CA VAL A 403 -38.72 3.41 -11.66
C VAL A 403 -39.38 4.03 -10.43
N TRP A 404 -40.52 4.64 -10.59
CA TRP A 404 -41.33 5.14 -9.48
C TRP A 404 -42.01 3.97 -8.73
N LEU A 405 -42.03 4.04 -7.39
CA LEU A 405 -42.71 3.00 -6.58
C LEU A 405 -44.23 3.13 -6.51
N GLY A 406 -44.79 4.19 -7.07
CA GLY A 406 -46.23 4.50 -6.97
C GLY A 406 -46.63 5.24 -5.69
N VAL A 407 -45.65 5.66 -4.87
CA VAL A 407 -45.90 6.33 -3.58
C VAL A 407 -45.13 7.62 -3.49
N HIS A 408 -45.51 8.46 -2.51
CA HIS A 408 -44.80 9.70 -2.16
C HIS A 408 -44.34 9.68 -0.72
N ALA A 409 -43.25 10.38 -0.45
CA ALA A 409 -42.72 10.64 0.88
C ALA A 409 -42.89 12.12 1.23
N VAL A 410 -43.10 12.45 2.49
CA VAL A 410 -43.31 13.84 2.95
C VAL A 410 -42.00 14.46 3.38
N ASN A 411 -41.64 15.59 2.76
CA ASN A 411 -40.47 16.38 3.19
C ASN A 411 -40.76 17.04 4.54
N PRO A 412 -39.98 16.73 5.60
CA PRO A 412 -40.28 17.20 6.96
C PRO A 412 -40.18 18.72 7.12
N VAL A 413 -39.45 19.44 6.26
CA VAL A 413 -39.22 20.88 6.41
C VAL A 413 -40.32 21.74 5.79
N ASN A 414 -41.03 21.22 4.75
CA ASN A 414 -42.03 22.04 4.05
C ASN A 414 -43.35 21.31 3.75
N GLY A 415 -43.46 20.03 4.20
CA GLY A 415 -44.68 19.23 4.03
C GLY A 415 -45.01 18.83 2.58
N ARG A 416 -44.07 19.03 1.62
CA ARG A 416 -44.27 18.64 0.22
C ARG A 416 -44.21 17.13 0.06
N GLU A 417 -45.11 16.62 -0.77
CA GLU A 417 -45.08 15.21 -1.21
C GLU A 417 -44.07 15.04 -2.33
N LEU A 418 -43.08 14.16 -2.11
CA LEU A 418 -41.99 13.85 -3.01
C LEU A 418 -42.17 12.45 -3.59
N PRO A 419 -42.15 12.24 -4.91
CA PRO A 419 -42.26 10.89 -5.49
C PRO A 419 -41.02 10.05 -5.09
N VAL A 420 -41.26 8.76 -4.79
CA VAL A 420 -40.23 7.81 -4.38
C VAL A 420 -39.85 6.91 -5.52
N PHE A 421 -38.61 6.97 -5.99
CA PHE A 421 -38.07 6.15 -7.05
C PHE A 421 -37.09 5.09 -6.53
N ILE A 422 -36.86 4.06 -7.32
CA ILE A 422 -35.62 3.26 -7.26
C ILE A 422 -34.72 3.63 -8.44
N ALA A 423 -33.41 3.75 -8.18
CA ALA A 423 -32.43 3.99 -9.23
C ALA A 423 -31.08 3.36 -8.88
N ASP A 424 -30.38 2.87 -9.89
CA ASP A 424 -29.15 2.10 -9.72
C ASP A 424 -27.92 2.95 -9.31
N TYR A 425 -27.97 4.28 -9.48
CA TYR A 425 -26.89 5.16 -9.00
C TYR A 425 -26.89 5.35 -7.47
N VAL A 426 -27.95 4.90 -6.77
CA VAL A 426 -28.01 4.84 -5.31
C VAL A 426 -27.55 3.46 -4.83
N LEU A 427 -26.64 3.42 -3.88
CA LEU A 427 -26.04 2.19 -3.38
C LEU A 427 -26.43 1.92 -1.93
N THR A 428 -26.77 0.67 -1.60
CA THR A 428 -27.08 0.25 -0.22
C THR A 428 -25.89 0.28 0.73
N GLY A 429 -24.69 0.27 0.21
CA GLY A 429 -23.47 0.26 1.01
C GLY A 429 -22.96 1.64 1.43
N TYR A 430 -23.67 2.72 1.10
CA TYR A 430 -23.32 4.08 1.52
C TYR A 430 -24.53 4.78 2.14
N GLY A 431 -24.35 5.31 3.35
CA GLY A 431 -25.45 5.92 4.09
C GLY A 431 -26.55 4.92 4.45
N THR A 432 -27.78 5.28 4.16
CA THR A 432 -28.98 4.47 4.44
C THR A 432 -29.45 3.66 3.22
N GLY A 433 -28.76 3.75 2.06
CA GLY A 433 -29.27 3.22 0.80
C GLY A 433 -30.44 4.02 0.21
N ALA A 434 -30.68 5.22 0.72
CA ALA A 434 -31.68 6.18 0.26
C ALA A 434 -31.07 7.58 0.19
N ILE A 435 -31.50 8.38 -0.77
CA ILE A 435 -31.10 9.77 -0.92
C ILE A 435 -32.33 10.69 -1.06
N MET A 436 -32.23 11.90 -0.51
CA MET A 436 -33.06 13.00 -0.95
C MET A 436 -32.39 13.65 -2.16
N ALA A 437 -33.11 13.83 -3.23
CA ALA A 437 -32.58 14.38 -4.45
C ALA A 437 -32.79 15.90 -4.52
N VAL A 438 -31.68 16.61 -4.77
CA VAL A 438 -31.62 18.08 -4.80
C VAL A 438 -31.12 18.57 -6.17
N PRO A 439 -31.92 18.50 -7.20
CA PRO A 439 -31.51 18.79 -8.58
C PRO A 439 -31.03 20.23 -8.81
N GLY A 440 -31.29 21.14 -7.87
CA GLY A 440 -30.75 22.49 -7.90
C GLY A 440 -29.25 22.54 -7.64
N GLU A 441 -28.69 21.61 -6.87
CA GLU A 441 -27.31 21.61 -6.34
C GLU A 441 -26.51 20.34 -6.65
N ASP A 442 -27.12 19.26 -7.17
CA ASP A 442 -26.42 18.02 -7.55
C ASP A 442 -26.64 17.72 -9.03
N THR A 443 -25.55 17.52 -9.79
CA THR A 443 -25.60 17.29 -11.23
C THR A 443 -26.31 15.96 -11.59
N ARG A 444 -26.10 14.91 -10.79
CA ARG A 444 -26.73 13.59 -11.05
C ARG A 444 -28.23 13.67 -10.81
N ASP A 445 -28.64 14.37 -9.77
CA ASP A 445 -30.05 14.59 -9.47
C ASP A 445 -30.69 15.50 -10.52
N PHE A 446 -29.95 16.48 -11.04
CA PHE A 446 -30.44 17.33 -12.13
C PHE A 446 -30.71 16.52 -13.41
N GLU A 447 -29.73 15.69 -13.83
CA GLU A 447 -29.88 14.84 -15.01
C GLU A 447 -31.05 13.85 -14.88
N PHE A 448 -31.23 13.28 -13.69
CA PHE A 448 -32.40 12.42 -13.39
C PHE A 448 -33.68 13.22 -13.43
N ALA A 449 -33.74 14.41 -12.84
CA ALA A 449 -34.94 15.27 -12.88
C ALA A 449 -35.30 15.68 -14.31
N GLU A 450 -34.31 15.99 -15.17
CA GLU A 450 -34.58 16.25 -16.59
C GLU A 450 -35.17 15.02 -17.30
N THR A 451 -34.59 13.84 -17.09
CA THR A 451 -35.04 12.58 -17.71
C THR A 451 -36.47 12.26 -17.33
N PHE A 452 -36.83 12.42 -16.05
CA PHE A 452 -38.15 12.05 -15.53
C PHE A 452 -39.12 13.22 -15.44
N GLY A 453 -38.71 14.43 -15.84
CA GLY A 453 -39.57 15.64 -15.83
C GLY A 453 -39.93 16.10 -14.44
N LEU A 454 -39.01 15.98 -13.49
CA LEU A 454 -39.20 16.36 -12.09
C LEU A 454 -38.83 17.85 -11.87
N PRO A 455 -39.46 18.53 -10.88
CA PRO A 455 -39.15 19.94 -10.61
C PRO A 455 -37.73 20.13 -10.10
N VAL A 456 -37.16 21.30 -10.45
CA VAL A 456 -35.84 21.77 -9.95
C VAL A 456 -36.05 22.99 -9.07
N VAL A 457 -35.71 22.91 -7.80
CA VAL A 457 -35.76 24.00 -6.82
C VAL A 457 -34.34 24.30 -6.35
N ARG A 458 -33.89 25.57 -6.52
CA ARG A 458 -32.58 25.99 -6.07
C ARG A 458 -32.65 26.52 -4.64
N THR A 459 -31.68 26.09 -3.84
CA THR A 459 -31.50 26.52 -2.44
C THR A 459 -30.20 27.28 -2.21
N VAL A 460 -29.28 27.28 -3.19
CA VAL A 460 -28.02 28.05 -3.14
C VAL A 460 -28.04 29.12 -4.23
N GLN A 461 -27.72 30.38 -3.89
CA GLN A 461 -27.69 31.51 -4.83
C GLN A 461 -26.52 31.33 -5.82
N PRO A 462 -26.76 31.15 -7.11
CA PRO A 462 -25.70 31.14 -8.10
C PRO A 462 -25.18 32.56 -8.38
N PRO A 463 -23.99 32.69 -9.02
CA PRO A 463 -23.52 33.98 -9.54
C PRO A 463 -24.51 34.61 -10.52
N ALA A 464 -24.45 35.95 -10.67
CA ALA A 464 -25.38 36.68 -11.54
C ALA A 464 -25.36 36.22 -13.01
N VAL A 465 -24.27 35.64 -13.47
CA VAL A 465 -24.12 35.03 -14.81
C VAL A 465 -23.94 33.53 -14.62
N PHE A 466 -25.03 32.81 -14.39
CA PHE A 466 -25.04 31.35 -14.31
C PHE A 466 -26.06 30.83 -15.35
N GLU A 467 -25.55 30.15 -16.38
CA GLU A 467 -26.38 29.51 -17.38
C GLU A 467 -26.31 27.99 -17.17
N GLY A 468 -27.49 27.37 -16.95
CA GLY A 468 -27.64 25.92 -17.00
C GLY A 468 -28.02 25.21 -15.71
N GLY A 469 -27.76 23.91 -15.64
CA GLY A 469 -28.21 22.86 -14.73
C GLY A 469 -28.04 23.07 -13.23
N ALA A 470 -27.53 22.09 -12.52
CA ALA A 470 -27.27 22.17 -11.09
C ALA A 470 -26.16 23.17 -10.76
N PHE A 471 -26.32 23.95 -9.69
CA PHE A 471 -25.27 24.82 -9.15
C PHE A 471 -24.55 24.12 -7.98
N THR A 472 -23.41 23.52 -8.25
CA THR A 472 -22.62 22.81 -7.25
C THR A 472 -21.65 23.73 -6.47
N GLY A 473 -21.67 25.03 -6.72
CA GLY A 473 -20.79 26.02 -6.12
C GLY A 473 -21.20 26.44 -4.71
N VAL A 474 -20.54 27.49 -4.21
CA VAL A 474 -20.77 28.10 -2.90
C VAL A 474 -21.53 29.41 -3.07
N GLY A 475 -22.49 29.66 -2.20
CA GLY A 475 -23.27 30.89 -2.17
C GLY A 475 -24.22 30.90 -0.98
N PRO A 476 -24.83 32.05 -0.65
CA PRO A 476 -25.83 32.12 0.42
C PRO A 476 -27.05 31.31 0.07
N MET A 477 -27.74 30.81 1.10
CA MET A 477 -28.98 30.06 0.96
C MET A 477 -30.13 30.95 0.49
N ILE A 478 -30.99 30.38 -0.36
CA ILE A 478 -32.22 31.01 -0.88
C ILE A 478 -33.34 29.97 -0.91
N ASN A 479 -34.60 30.44 -0.96
CA ASN A 479 -35.79 29.59 -1.02
C ASN A 479 -35.87 28.53 0.08
N SER A 480 -35.24 28.80 1.22
CA SER A 480 -35.02 27.86 2.31
C SER A 480 -35.59 28.35 3.62
N ALA A 481 -36.89 28.71 3.61
CA ALA A 481 -37.62 29.19 4.77
C ALA A 481 -39.02 28.60 4.85
N ASN A 482 -39.52 28.43 6.09
CA ASN A 482 -40.90 28.15 6.44
C ASN A 482 -41.28 29.02 7.65
N ASP A 483 -42.44 28.79 8.29
CA ASP A 483 -42.92 29.58 9.42
C ASP A 483 -42.08 29.44 10.70
N GLU A 484 -41.22 28.44 10.77
CA GLU A 484 -40.45 28.08 11.97
C GLU A 484 -38.94 28.32 11.83
N ILE A 485 -38.39 28.15 10.61
CA ILE A 485 -36.95 28.27 10.35
C ILE A 485 -36.72 28.97 9.01
N SER A 486 -35.69 29.82 8.99
CA SER A 486 -35.16 30.38 7.74
C SER A 486 -33.65 30.17 7.69
N LEU A 487 -33.21 29.66 6.55
CA LEU A 487 -31.81 29.53 6.16
C LEU A 487 -31.40 30.61 5.16
N ASP A 488 -32.38 31.34 4.60
CA ASP A 488 -32.14 32.34 3.55
C ASP A 488 -31.10 33.38 4.00
N GLY A 489 -30.10 33.59 3.15
CA GLY A 489 -28.97 34.49 3.36
C GLY A 489 -27.83 33.94 4.22
N LEU A 490 -27.97 32.72 4.77
CA LEU A 490 -26.91 32.08 5.54
C LEU A 490 -25.87 31.44 4.60
N GLU A 491 -24.62 31.41 5.08
CA GLU A 491 -23.56 30.63 4.50
C GLU A 491 -23.74 29.14 4.81
N LYS A 492 -23.18 28.26 3.97
CA LYS A 492 -23.35 26.81 4.03
C LYS A 492 -23.18 26.22 5.42
N THR A 493 -22.11 26.55 6.14
CA THR A 493 -21.79 25.97 7.46
C THR A 493 -22.87 26.32 8.50
N GLU A 494 -23.24 27.59 8.57
CA GLU A 494 -24.28 28.07 9.50
C GLU A 494 -25.66 27.50 9.15
N ALA A 495 -25.93 27.33 7.85
CA ALA A 495 -27.18 26.72 7.38
C ALA A 495 -27.27 25.24 7.79
N ILE A 496 -26.17 24.47 7.65
CA ILE A 496 -26.10 23.06 8.08
C ILE A 496 -26.32 22.95 9.60
N GLU A 497 -25.64 23.73 10.39
CA GLU A 497 -25.82 23.73 11.87
C GLU A 497 -27.24 24.03 12.26
N ARG A 498 -27.84 25.08 11.69
CA ARG A 498 -29.20 25.55 12.00
C ARG A 498 -30.26 24.52 11.61
N ILE A 499 -30.22 23.98 10.40
CA ILE A 499 -31.22 22.99 9.98
C ILE A 499 -31.05 21.66 10.73
N THR A 500 -29.82 21.23 11.02
CA THR A 500 -29.58 20.01 11.81
C THR A 500 -30.15 20.15 13.22
N ALA A 501 -29.92 21.28 13.89
CA ALA A 501 -30.51 21.56 15.21
C ALA A 501 -32.04 21.55 15.16
N TRP A 502 -32.66 22.13 14.13
CA TRP A 502 -34.10 22.13 13.95
C TRP A 502 -34.67 20.70 13.73
N LEU A 503 -33.97 19.89 12.90
CA LEU A 503 -34.36 18.51 12.66
C LEU A 503 -34.34 17.66 13.92
N VAL A 504 -33.30 17.81 14.75
CA VAL A 504 -33.15 17.14 16.05
C VAL A 504 -34.28 17.57 17.02
N GLN A 505 -34.56 18.87 17.11
CA GLN A 505 -35.61 19.41 18.00
C GLN A 505 -36.99 18.88 17.60
N ARG A 506 -37.26 18.65 16.32
CA ARG A 506 -38.49 18.13 15.78
C ARG A 506 -38.59 16.60 15.80
N GLY A 507 -37.54 15.88 16.15
CA GLY A 507 -37.48 14.42 16.02
C GLY A 507 -37.54 13.92 14.56
N ALA A 508 -37.32 14.86 13.61
CA ALA A 508 -37.33 14.57 12.17
C ALA A 508 -35.98 14.12 11.63
N GLY A 509 -34.91 14.19 12.43
CA GLY A 509 -33.57 13.77 12.07
C GLY A 509 -32.57 13.89 13.20
N GLU A 510 -31.33 13.50 12.95
CA GLU A 510 -30.20 13.53 13.89
C GLU A 510 -28.90 13.86 13.18
N ALA A 511 -27.97 14.49 13.91
CA ALA A 511 -26.59 14.63 13.42
C ALA A 511 -25.91 13.27 13.35
N THR A 512 -25.28 12.95 12.25
CA THR A 512 -24.75 11.61 12.01
C THR A 512 -23.43 11.68 11.27
N THR A 513 -22.50 10.80 11.63
CA THR A 513 -21.27 10.51 10.88
C THR A 513 -21.41 9.16 10.20
N THR A 514 -21.04 9.11 8.93
CA THR A 514 -21.00 7.87 8.15
C THR A 514 -19.63 7.70 7.50
N TYR A 515 -19.35 6.49 7.04
CA TYR A 515 -18.08 6.14 6.39
C TYR A 515 -18.37 5.44 5.06
N LYS A 516 -17.47 5.63 4.07
CA LYS A 516 -17.46 4.80 2.86
C LYS A 516 -16.90 3.42 3.15
N LEU A 517 -15.98 3.33 4.12
CA LEU A 517 -15.42 2.07 4.59
C LEU A 517 -16.55 1.11 4.97
N ARG A 518 -16.41 -0.13 4.55
CA ARG A 518 -17.32 -1.23 4.92
C ARG A 518 -16.57 -2.26 5.73
N ASP A 519 -17.30 -3.07 6.48
CA ASP A 519 -16.71 -4.20 7.17
C ASP A 519 -16.01 -5.14 6.18
N TRP A 520 -14.88 -5.66 6.60
CA TRP A 520 -14.02 -6.46 5.76
C TRP A 520 -14.61 -7.85 5.54
N LEU A 521 -14.88 -8.20 4.30
CA LEU A 521 -15.30 -9.54 3.88
C LEU A 521 -14.14 -10.52 4.07
N PHE A 522 -14.26 -11.38 5.10
CA PHE A 522 -13.14 -12.14 5.63
C PHE A 522 -13.17 -13.65 5.29
N SER A 523 -14.05 -14.12 4.46
CA SER A 523 -14.10 -15.52 4.02
C SER A 523 -13.95 -15.70 2.52
N ARG A 524 -13.33 -16.82 2.11
CA ARG A 524 -13.13 -17.23 0.73
C ARG A 524 -13.52 -18.68 0.55
N GLN A 525 -14.16 -18.99 -0.57
CA GLN A 525 -14.57 -20.34 -0.97
C GLN A 525 -13.41 -21.00 -1.71
N ARG A 526 -12.29 -21.19 -1.03
CA ARG A 526 -11.03 -21.71 -1.59
C ARG A 526 -10.46 -22.82 -0.71
N TYR A 527 -9.57 -23.62 -1.29
CA TYR A 527 -8.79 -24.61 -0.57
C TYR A 527 -7.52 -24.00 0.02
N TRP A 528 -6.76 -23.23 -0.78
CA TRP A 528 -5.44 -22.75 -0.42
C TRP A 528 -5.50 -21.43 0.34
N GLY A 529 -5.80 -21.52 1.62
CA GLY A 529 -5.89 -20.41 2.57
C GLY A 529 -5.92 -20.94 4.00
N GLU A 530 -5.75 -20.07 5.00
CA GLU A 530 -5.82 -20.44 6.39
C GLU A 530 -7.22 -20.93 6.76
N PRO A 531 -7.36 -22.16 7.34
CA PRO A 531 -8.64 -22.64 7.82
C PRO A 531 -9.13 -21.83 9.02
N PHE A 532 -10.44 -21.64 9.11
CA PHE A 532 -11.04 -21.03 10.29
C PHE A 532 -11.00 -21.98 11.50
N PRO A 533 -10.62 -21.49 12.69
CA PRO A 533 -10.68 -22.25 13.93
C PRO A 533 -12.11 -22.24 14.53
N ILE A 534 -13.10 -22.50 13.68
CA ILE A 534 -14.52 -22.44 14.00
C ILE A 534 -15.20 -23.77 13.64
N VAL A 535 -16.09 -24.19 14.51
CA VAL A 535 -17.03 -25.27 14.24
C VAL A 535 -18.48 -24.78 14.45
N TYR A 536 -19.44 -25.47 13.86
CA TYR A 536 -20.86 -25.18 14.00
C TYR A 536 -21.52 -26.26 14.86
N ASP A 537 -22.31 -25.83 15.83
CA ASP A 537 -23.14 -26.71 16.66
C ASP A 537 -24.37 -27.23 15.90
N GLU A 538 -25.24 -27.98 16.57
CA GLU A 538 -26.47 -28.53 16.00
C GLU A 538 -27.51 -27.49 15.57
N ASP A 539 -27.40 -26.29 16.09
CA ASP A 539 -28.22 -25.12 15.72
C ASP A 539 -27.58 -24.22 14.61
N ASP A 540 -26.50 -24.70 13.97
CA ASP A 540 -25.71 -24.00 12.94
C ASP A 540 -25.10 -22.68 13.45
N ARG A 541 -24.69 -22.63 14.73
CA ARG A 541 -24.05 -21.49 15.35
C ARG A 541 -22.53 -21.64 15.39
N PRO A 542 -21.77 -20.58 15.18
CA PRO A 542 -20.33 -20.63 15.25
C PRO A 542 -19.84 -20.79 16.69
N VAL A 543 -18.94 -21.75 16.89
CA VAL A 543 -18.26 -22.01 18.16
C VAL A 543 -16.76 -22.03 17.91
N ALA A 544 -16.02 -21.24 18.69
CA ALA A 544 -14.57 -21.24 18.65
C ALA A 544 -13.98 -22.55 19.14
N VAL A 545 -12.99 -23.10 18.42
CA VAL A 545 -12.21 -24.22 18.98
C VAL A 545 -11.25 -23.69 20.04
N PRO A 546 -10.97 -24.44 21.11
CA PRO A 546 -9.97 -24.06 22.10
C PRO A 546 -8.59 -23.86 21.48
N THR A 547 -7.83 -22.89 22.02
CA THR A 547 -6.48 -22.59 21.52
C THR A 547 -5.52 -23.79 21.58
N SER A 548 -5.76 -24.73 22.49
CA SER A 548 -5.01 -25.99 22.59
C SER A 548 -5.20 -26.92 21.38
N MET A 549 -6.24 -26.70 20.57
CA MET A 549 -6.52 -27.49 19.36
C MET A 549 -5.92 -26.82 18.08
N LEU A 550 -5.25 -25.69 18.21
CA LEU A 550 -4.57 -25.04 17.09
C LEU A 550 -3.21 -25.69 16.80
N PRO A 551 -2.80 -25.77 15.54
CA PRO A 551 -3.53 -25.29 14.34
C PRO A 551 -4.61 -26.27 13.86
N VAL A 552 -5.71 -25.72 13.33
CA VAL A 552 -6.61 -26.48 12.46
C VAL A 552 -5.92 -26.63 11.11
N LEU A 553 -5.55 -27.84 10.74
CA LEU A 553 -4.81 -28.13 9.51
C LEU A 553 -5.74 -28.26 8.31
N LEU A 554 -5.25 -27.89 7.11
CA LEU A 554 -5.91 -28.21 5.85
C LEU A 554 -5.90 -29.73 5.63
N PRO A 555 -7.03 -30.35 5.22
CA PRO A 555 -7.07 -31.75 4.84
C PRO A 555 -6.47 -31.98 3.46
N GLU A 556 -5.99 -33.19 3.17
CA GLU A 556 -5.74 -33.60 1.81
C GLU A 556 -7.08 -33.75 1.07
N VAL A 557 -7.15 -33.30 -0.16
CA VAL A 557 -8.32 -33.41 -1.03
C VAL A 557 -7.87 -33.89 -2.43
N ASP A 558 -8.72 -34.65 -3.09
CA ASP A 558 -8.43 -35.18 -4.43
C ASP A 558 -8.59 -34.10 -5.53
N ASP A 559 -9.38 -33.06 -5.28
CA ASP A 559 -9.67 -31.98 -6.21
C ASP A 559 -9.69 -30.63 -5.48
N TYR A 560 -8.77 -29.76 -5.87
CA TYR A 560 -8.59 -28.40 -5.33
C TYR A 560 -9.51 -27.37 -5.97
N SER A 561 -10.20 -27.75 -7.05
CA SER A 561 -11.02 -26.81 -7.83
C SER A 561 -12.24 -26.34 -7.02
N PRO A 562 -12.49 -25.05 -6.87
CA PRO A 562 -13.82 -24.60 -6.47
C PRO A 562 -14.83 -25.07 -7.53
N LYS A 563 -16.05 -25.34 -7.10
CA LYS A 563 -17.10 -25.66 -8.04
C LYS A 563 -17.43 -24.41 -8.84
N THR A 564 -17.15 -24.46 -10.13
CA THR A 564 -17.49 -23.39 -11.06
C THR A 564 -18.85 -23.66 -11.69
N PHE A 565 -19.49 -22.60 -12.15
CA PHE A 565 -20.80 -22.60 -12.76
C PHE A 565 -20.74 -21.91 -14.12
N ALA A 566 -21.81 -21.89 -14.87
CA ALA A 566 -21.88 -21.08 -16.08
C ALA A 566 -21.60 -19.60 -15.74
N ASP A 567 -20.87 -18.91 -16.60
CA ASP A 567 -20.38 -17.56 -16.32
C ASP A 567 -21.50 -16.57 -15.99
N ASP A 568 -22.71 -16.80 -16.52
CA ASP A 568 -23.91 -15.98 -16.34
C ASP A 568 -24.89 -16.51 -15.28
N ASP A 569 -24.53 -17.59 -14.55
CA ASP A 569 -25.35 -18.16 -13.48
C ASP A 569 -25.23 -17.35 -12.18
N ALA A 570 -25.91 -16.22 -12.15
CA ALA A 570 -25.95 -15.33 -11.00
C ALA A 570 -26.58 -15.97 -9.74
N ASP A 571 -27.40 -17.03 -9.92
CA ASP A 571 -28.19 -17.66 -8.84
C ASP A 571 -27.49 -18.86 -8.21
N SER A 572 -26.35 -19.32 -8.76
CA SER A 572 -25.55 -20.39 -8.16
C SER A 572 -25.02 -20.05 -6.78
N ALA A 573 -24.85 -21.04 -5.93
CA ALA A 573 -24.32 -20.89 -4.58
C ALA A 573 -22.89 -21.44 -4.46
N PRO A 574 -22.03 -20.81 -3.64
CA PRO A 574 -20.68 -21.30 -3.41
C PRO A 574 -20.68 -22.73 -2.87
N GLU A 575 -19.76 -23.54 -3.38
CA GLU A 575 -19.44 -24.86 -2.84
C GLU A 575 -17.91 -24.92 -2.62
N PRO A 576 -17.45 -24.56 -1.40
CA PRO A 576 -16.01 -24.53 -1.13
C PRO A 576 -15.38 -25.92 -1.30
N PRO A 577 -14.13 -26.03 -1.81
CA PRO A 577 -13.47 -27.33 -1.97
C PRO A 577 -13.39 -28.15 -0.68
N LEU A 578 -13.19 -27.48 0.47
CA LEU A 578 -13.14 -28.13 1.79
C LEU A 578 -14.44 -28.84 2.18
N SER A 579 -15.59 -28.44 1.64
CA SER A 579 -16.86 -29.09 1.93
C SER A 579 -16.93 -30.54 1.43
N ARG A 580 -16.05 -30.92 0.50
CA ARG A 580 -15.94 -32.28 -0.03
C ARG A 580 -15.11 -33.21 0.83
N ALA A 581 -14.31 -32.68 1.75
CA ALA A 581 -13.53 -33.47 2.72
C ALA A 581 -14.40 -33.89 3.90
N ILE A 582 -15.34 -34.84 3.67
CA ILE A 582 -16.40 -35.22 4.65
C ILE A 582 -15.83 -35.60 5.99
N ASP A 583 -14.77 -36.41 6.03
CA ASP A 583 -14.15 -36.89 7.27
C ASP A 583 -13.48 -35.75 8.06
N TRP A 584 -13.10 -34.66 7.38
CA TRP A 584 -12.55 -33.46 8.02
C TRP A 584 -13.65 -32.47 8.42
N THR A 585 -14.72 -32.35 7.62
CA THR A 585 -15.81 -31.40 7.88
C THR A 585 -16.64 -31.79 9.08
N THR A 586 -16.80 -33.07 9.34
CA THR A 586 -17.56 -33.60 10.50
C THR A 586 -16.61 -34.10 11.56
N VAL A 587 -16.68 -33.54 12.77
CA VAL A 587 -15.74 -33.83 13.85
C VAL A 587 -16.47 -34.01 15.17
N GLU A 588 -15.98 -34.94 15.98
CA GLU A 588 -16.42 -35.12 17.38
C GLU A 588 -15.43 -34.43 18.30
N LEU A 589 -15.88 -33.40 19.04
CA LEU A 589 -15.07 -32.62 19.95
C LEU A 589 -15.73 -32.50 21.31
N ASP A 590 -14.91 -32.44 22.35
CA ASP A 590 -15.32 -31.99 23.68
C ASP A 590 -14.87 -30.53 23.87
N LEU A 591 -15.84 -29.61 23.81
CA LEU A 591 -15.60 -28.18 23.98
C LEU A 591 -15.91 -27.72 25.42
N GLY A 592 -15.95 -28.65 26.37
CA GLY A 592 -16.17 -28.39 27.80
C GLY A 592 -17.54 -28.85 28.31
N ASP A 593 -18.40 -29.38 27.45
CA ASP A 593 -19.75 -29.87 27.75
C ASP A 593 -19.99 -31.33 27.28
N GLY A 594 -18.91 -32.08 27.13
CA GLY A 594 -18.88 -33.47 26.64
C GLY A 594 -18.66 -33.56 25.12
N VAL A 595 -18.37 -34.79 24.69
CA VAL A 595 -18.13 -35.06 23.26
C VAL A 595 -19.42 -34.91 22.46
N LYS A 596 -19.40 -33.98 21.50
CA LYS A 596 -20.52 -33.72 20.59
C LYS A 596 -20.02 -33.69 19.14
N LYS A 597 -20.97 -33.84 18.20
CA LYS A 597 -20.70 -33.71 16.78
C LYS A 597 -20.79 -32.23 16.38
N TYR A 598 -19.78 -31.79 15.65
CA TYR A 598 -19.69 -30.44 15.10
C TYR A 598 -19.38 -30.51 13.60
N ARG A 599 -19.73 -29.45 12.90
CA ARG A 599 -19.34 -29.23 11.49
C ARG A 599 -18.30 -28.12 11.43
N ARG A 600 -17.13 -28.38 10.81
CA ARG A 600 -16.12 -27.34 10.61
C ARG A 600 -16.57 -26.29 9.61
N GLU A 601 -16.06 -25.07 9.76
CA GLU A 601 -16.12 -24.05 8.71
C GLU A 601 -15.36 -24.54 7.48
N THR A 602 -15.96 -24.40 6.31
CA THR A 602 -15.40 -24.89 5.03
C THR A 602 -14.86 -23.78 4.13
N ASN A 603 -15.08 -22.52 4.51
CA ASN A 603 -14.37 -21.40 3.91
C ASN A 603 -12.96 -21.28 4.48
N THR A 604 -12.07 -20.56 3.77
CA THR A 604 -10.77 -20.16 4.26
C THR A 604 -10.71 -18.66 4.50
N MET A 605 -9.78 -18.20 5.32
CA MET A 605 -9.47 -16.79 5.47
C MET A 605 -8.88 -16.24 4.18
N PRO A 606 -8.97 -14.92 3.90
CA PRO A 606 -8.27 -14.31 2.79
C PRO A 606 -6.75 -14.38 3.00
N ASN A 607 -5.96 -14.40 1.92
CA ASN A 607 -4.49 -14.37 2.01
C ASN A 607 -3.95 -13.18 2.83
N TRP A 608 -4.69 -12.06 2.86
CA TRP A 608 -4.36 -10.91 3.70
C TRP A 608 -4.34 -11.19 5.20
N ALA A 609 -4.99 -12.26 5.69
CA ALA A 609 -4.99 -12.61 7.11
C ALA A 609 -3.58 -12.90 7.61
N GLY A 610 -2.83 -13.72 6.89
CA GLY A 610 -1.44 -14.03 7.22
C GLY A 610 -0.53 -12.81 7.16
N SER A 611 -0.77 -11.88 6.22
CA SER A 611 0.06 -10.69 6.08
C SER A 611 -0.26 -9.57 7.08
N CYS A 612 -1.37 -9.65 7.85
CA CYS A 612 -1.74 -8.59 8.80
C CYS A 612 -0.87 -8.50 10.06
N TRP A 613 -0.03 -9.50 10.35
CA TRP A 613 0.69 -9.58 11.62
C TRP A 613 2.13 -10.11 11.49
N TYR A 614 2.62 -10.46 10.32
CA TYR A 614 3.89 -11.16 10.06
C TYR A 614 5.12 -10.43 10.60
N TYR A 615 5.10 -9.11 10.68
CA TYR A 615 6.15 -8.28 11.28
C TYR A 615 6.39 -8.64 12.76
N LEU A 616 5.37 -9.06 13.50
CA LEU A 616 5.50 -9.55 14.88
C LEU A 616 6.21 -10.91 14.92
N ARG A 617 5.90 -11.77 13.96
CA ARG A 617 6.48 -13.12 13.93
C ARG A 617 7.98 -13.13 13.63
N TYR A 618 8.46 -12.15 12.91
CA TYR A 618 9.90 -11.99 12.67
C TYR A 618 10.73 -11.83 13.95
N LEU A 619 10.14 -11.42 15.04
CA LEU A 619 10.85 -11.20 16.29
C LEU A 619 11.33 -12.51 16.93
N ASP A 620 10.54 -13.57 16.87
CA ASP A 620 10.95 -14.96 17.13
C ASP A 620 10.04 -15.96 16.41
N PRO A 621 10.35 -16.37 15.15
CA PRO A 621 9.50 -17.30 14.39
C PRO A 621 9.33 -18.68 15.01
N GLY A 622 10.20 -19.06 15.90
CA GLY A 622 10.15 -20.38 16.50
C GLY A 622 9.60 -20.42 17.93
N ASP A 623 8.96 -19.37 18.39
CA ASP A 623 8.19 -19.40 19.63
C ASP A 623 6.87 -20.15 19.39
N ASP A 624 6.75 -21.36 19.93
CA ASP A 624 5.56 -22.19 19.81
C ASP A 624 4.52 -21.92 20.91
N GLU A 625 4.88 -21.16 21.94
CA GLU A 625 4.02 -20.87 23.08
C GLU A 625 3.26 -19.56 22.92
N ARG A 626 3.82 -18.60 22.16
CA ARG A 626 3.27 -17.27 22.00
C ARG A 626 3.32 -16.81 20.54
N MET A 627 2.37 -15.95 20.16
CA MET A 627 2.39 -15.25 18.89
C MET A 627 3.66 -14.39 18.76
N VAL A 628 3.96 -13.67 19.82
CA VAL A 628 5.17 -12.85 20.02
C VAL A 628 5.47 -12.73 21.50
N ASP A 629 6.74 -12.75 21.88
CA ASP A 629 7.15 -12.45 23.24
C ASP A 629 6.99 -10.93 23.51
N PRO A 630 6.28 -10.53 24.60
CA PRO A 630 6.03 -9.11 24.91
C PRO A 630 7.29 -8.30 25.17
N GLU A 631 8.38 -8.91 25.63
CA GLU A 631 9.65 -8.22 25.85
C GLU A 631 10.34 -7.93 24.52
N LEU A 632 10.31 -8.88 23.57
CA LEU A 632 10.84 -8.70 22.22
C LEU A 632 10.01 -7.66 21.44
N GLU A 633 8.69 -7.71 21.55
CA GLU A 633 7.82 -6.71 20.92
C GLU A 633 8.13 -5.31 21.45
N ARG A 634 8.21 -5.15 22.76
CA ARG A 634 8.52 -3.86 23.38
C ARG A 634 9.90 -3.34 22.99
N TYR A 635 10.91 -4.22 22.89
CA TYR A 635 12.24 -3.83 22.44
C TYR A 635 12.25 -3.38 20.99
N TRP A 636 11.67 -4.17 20.07
CA TRP A 636 11.75 -3.89 18.63
C TRP A 636 10.73 -2.88 18.14
N MET A 637 9.53 -2.87 18.70
CA MET A 637 8.38 -2.13 18.19
C MET A 637 7.78 -1.13 19.17
N GLY A 638 8.09 -1.24 20.48
CA GLY A 638 7.49 -0.38 21.49
C GLY A 638 7.76 1.12 21.26
N PRO A 639 6.89 1.99 21.81
CA PRO A 639 7.08 3.45 21.77
C PRO A 639 8.40 3.84 22.43
N ARG A 640 9.13 4.80 21.87
CA ARG A 640 10.40 5.32 22.36
C ARG A 640 10.22 6.49 23.34
N GLU A 641 9.16 7.25 23.14
CA GLU A 641 8.81 8.42 23.91
C GLU A 641 7.29 8.60 23.99
N PRO A 642 6.77 9.38 24.95
CA PRO A 642 5.33 9.65 25.03
C PRO A 642 4.79 10.28 23.74
N GLY A 643 3.72 9.69 23.19
CA GLY A 643 3.10 10.12 21.93
C GLY A 643 3.63 9.43 20.67
N ASP A 644 4.70 8.66 20.77
CA ASP A 644 5.16 7.76 19.72
C ASP A 644 4.21 6.57 19.56
N THR A 645 3.87 6.20 18.34
CA THR A 645 2.97 5.07 18.05
C THR A 645 3.65 3.71 18.22
N GLY A 646 4.98 3.69 18.26
CA GLY A 646 5.73 2.44 18.10
C GLY A 646 5.69 1.92 16.65
N GLY A 647 5.96 0.64 16.48
CA GLY A 647 5.96 -0.07 15.20
C GLY A 647 7.35 -0.22 14.55
N VAL A 648 7.37 -0.88 13.40
CA VAL A 648 8.55 -1.08 12.56
C VAL A 648 9.15 0.27 12.15
N ASP A 649 10.46 0.42 12.27
CA ASP A 649 11.13 1.72 12.06
C ASP A 649 11.16 2.16 10.59
N LEU A 650 11.32 1.21 9.68
CA LEU A 650 11.25 1.44 8.24
C LEU A 650 10.55 0.26 7.55
N TYR A 651 9.49 0.56 6.84
CA TYR A 651 8.77 -0.40 6.01
C TYR A 651 8.75 0.06 4.57
N VAL A 652 9.24 -0.77 3.65
CA VAL A 652 9.32 -0.45 2.21
C VAL A 652 8.41 -1.39 1.44
N GLY A 653 7.59 -0.85 0.55
CA GLY A 653 6.68 -1.68 -0.24
C GLY A 653 5.81 -0.91 -1.22
N GLY A 654 5.08 -1.62 -2.07
CA GLY A 654 4.28 -1.06 -3.15
C GLY A 654 3.10 -0.20 -2.67
N VAL A 655 2.81 0.86 -3.39
CA VAL A 655 1.69 1.78 -3.10
C VAL A 655 0.32 1.14 -3.29
N GLU A 656 0.22 0.06 -4.06
CA GLU A 656 -0.99 -0.74 -4.27
C GLU A 656 -1.57 -1.31 -2.98
N HIS A 657 -0.75 -1.45 -1.95
CA HIS A 657 -1.16 -1.95 -0.65
C HIS A 657 -1.76 -0.89 0.28
N ALA A 658 -1.86 0.37 -0.17
CA ALA A 658 -2.30 1.52 0.63
C ALA A 658 -3.65 1.30 1.34
N VAL A 659 -4.64 0.76 0.63
CA VAL A 659 -6.02 0.56 1.12
C VAL A 659 -6.39 -0.91 1.28
N LEU A 660 -5.41 -1.81 1.11
CA LEU A 660 -5.52 -3.25 1.29
C LEU A 660 -4.77 -3.69 2.55
N HIS A 661 -3.61 -4.33 2.35
CA HIS A 661 -2.75 -4.85 3.42
C HIS A 661 -2.50 -3.82 4.53
N LEU A 662 -2.12 -2.58 4.21
CA LEU A 662 -1.78 -1.58 5.22
C LEU A 662 -2.97 -1.22 6.11
N LEU A 663 -4.18 -1.11 5.55
CA LEU A 663 -5.38 -0.79 6.31
C LEU A 663 -5.78 -1.95 7.22
N TYR A 664 -5.73 -3.19 6.70
CA TYR A 664 -6.07 -4.39 7.44
C TYR A 664 -5.05 -4.70 8.55
N ALA A 665 -3.75 -4.53 8.27
CA ALA A 665 -2.69 -4.70 9.26
C ALA A 665 -2.85 -3.69 10.41
N ARG A 666 -3.16 -2.42 10.13
CA ARG A 666 -3.44 -1.40 11.13
C ARG A 666 -4.64 -1.77 12.01
N PHE A 667 -5.71 -2.27 11.40
CA PHE A 667 -6.90 -2.71 12.12
C PHE A 667 -6.57 -3.87 13.08
N TRP A 668 -5.95 -4.94 12.59
CA TRP A 668 -5.57 -6.08 13.43
C TRP A 668 -4.63 -5.69 14.56
N HIS A 669 -3.65 -4.87 14.25
CA HIS A 669 -2.70 -4.37 15.24
C HIS A 669 -3.37 -3.56 16.35
N LYS A 670 -4.32 -2.69 16.00
CA LYS A 670 -5.11 -1.93 17.00
C LYS A 670 -5.94 -2.83 17.89
N VAL A 671 -6.53 -3.89 17.36
CA VAL A 671 -7.25 -4.88 18.19
C VAL A 671 -6.28 -5.58 19.13
N LEU A 672 -5.11 -6.01 18.64
CA LEU A 672 -4.09 -6.65 19.48
C LEU A 672 -3.56 -5.70 20.57
N HIS A 673 -3.39 -4.41 20.25
CA HIS A 673 -3.00 -3.39 21.21
C HIS A 673 -4.07 -3.19 22.28
N ASP A 674 -5.33 -3.06 21.91
CA ASP A 674 -6.45 -2.87 22.81
C ASP A 674 -6.61 -4.02 23.81
N LEU A 675 -6.32 -5.26 23.35
CA LEU A 675 -6.34 -6.48 24.16
C LEU A 675 -5.04 -6.70 24.96
N GLY A 676 -4.04 -5.84 24.81
CA GLY A 676 -2.79 -5.87 25.57
C GLY A 676 -1.77 -6.90 25.07
N HIS A 677 -1.90 -7.40 23.83
CA HIS A 677 -0.97 -8.36 23.25
C HIS A 677 0.29 -7.71 22.67
N VAL A 678 0.23 -6.42 22.30
CA VAL A 678 1.34 -5.61 21.80
C VAL A 678 1.35 -4.25 22.49
N SER A 679 2.52 -3.63 22.56
CA SER A 679 2.72 -2.31 23.20
C SER A 679 2.63 -1.15 22.21
N SER A 680 2.86 -1.41 20.92
CA SER A 680 2.76 -0.42 19.84
C SER A 680 1.32 -0.21 19.41
N GLU A 681 0.94 1.04 19.11
CA GLU A 681 -0.42 1.40 18.65
C GLU A 681 -0.59 1.25 17.14
N GLU A 682 0.51 1.33 16.39
CA GLU A 682 0.57 1.20 14.95
C GLU A 682 1.66 0.21 14.53
N PRO A 683 1.45 -0.58 13.46
CA PRO A 683 2.41 -1.58 13.04
C PRO A 683 3.68 -0.99 12.39
N PHE A 684 3.57 0.15 11.71
CA PHE A 684 4.61 0.72 10.87
C PHE A 684 4.78 2.21 11.14
N ARG A 685 5.92 2.62 11.73
CA ARG A 685 6.24 4.01 12.05
C ARG A 685 6.48 4.83 10.79
N ARG A 686 7.44 4.39 9.96
CA ARG A 686 7.77 5.01 8.67
C ARG A 686 7.51 4.05 7.54
N LEU A 687 6.79 4.55 6.51
CA LEU A 687 6.55 3.81 5.29
C LEU A 687 7.06 4.56 4.07
N VAL A 688 7.78 3.85 3.22
CA VAL A 688 8.28 4.37 1.95
C VAL A 688 7.77 3.50 0.81
N ASN A 689 7.07 4.11 -0.13
CA ASN A 689 6.67 3.40 -1.33
C ASN A 689 7.74 3.57 -2.41
N GLN A 690 8.34 2.45 -2.84
CA GLN A 690 9.21 2.46 -4.00
C GLN A 690 8.39 2.71 -5.27
N GLY A 691 9.05 3.36 -6.25
CA GLY A 691 8.47 3.53 -7.58
C GLY A 691 8.40 2.22 -8.36
N TYR A 692 7.63 2.20 -9.43
CA TYR A 692 7.59 1.06 -10.33
C TYR A 692 8.75 1.10 -11.32
N ILE A 693 9.39 -0.05 -11.55
CA ILE A 693 10.22 -0.25 -12.73
C ILE A 693 9.31 -0.75 -13.85
N SER A 694 9.25 0.03 -14.91
CA SER A 694 8.47 -0.27 -16.11
C SER A 694 9.40 -0.65 -17.25
N ALA A 695 8.90 -1.37 -18.24
CA ALA A 695 9.65 -1.69 -19.43
C ALA A 695 8.81 -1.46 -20.69
N TYR A 696 9.50 -1.35 -21.82
CA TYR A 696 8.83 -1.32 -23.10
C TYR A 696 8.39 -2.73 -23.49
N ALA A 697 7.15 -2.84 -23.92
CA ALA A 697 6.60 -4.00 -24.59
C ALA A 697 6.40 -3.67 -26.08
N TYR A 698 6.44 -4.67 -26.93
CA TYR A 698 6.32 -4.48 -28.37
C TYR A 698 5.27 -5.41 -28.94
N THR A 699 4.42 -4.87 -29.82
CA THR A 699 3.38 -5.64 -30.50
C THR A 699 3.60 -5.67 -32.01
N ASP A 700 3.33 -6.81 -32.65
CA ASP A 700 3.31 -6.93 -34.11
C ASP A 700 2.08 -6.20 -34.72
N GLU A 701 1.98 -6.17 -36.01
CA GLU A 701 0.86 -5.54 -36.73
C GLU A 701 -0.53 -6.12 -36.38
N ARG A 702 -0.57 -7.32 -35.82
CA ARG A 702 -1.80 -8.00 -35.38
C ARG A 702 -2.12 -7.75 -33.90
N GLY A 703 -1.27 -6.98 -33.19
CA GLY A 703 -1.41 -6.69 -31.77
C GLY A 703 -0.89 -7.79 -30.83
N PHE A 704 -0.16 -8.78 -31.32
CA PHE A 704 0.46 -9.80 -30.46
C PHE A 704 1.82 -9.33 -29.93
N TYR A 705 2.06 -9.54 -28.65
CA TYR A 705 3.33 -9.21 -28.03
C TYR A 705 4.47 -10.09 -28.57
N VAL A 706 5.59 -9.43 -28.89
CA VAL A 706 6.84 -10.06 -29.33
C VAL A 706 7.91 -9.92 -28.25
N PRO A 707 8.92 -10.83 -28.20
CA PRO A 707 9.98 -10.74 -27.19
C PRO A 707 10.75 -9.42 -27.30
N ALA A 708 10.71 -8.61 -26.25
CA ALA A 708 11.35 -7.29 -26.22
C ALA A 708 12.89 -7.38 -26.43
N ALA A 709 13.51 -8.45 -25.96
CA ALA A 709 14.95 -8.72 -26.12
C ALA A 709 15.39 -8.94 -27.58
N GLU A 710 14.46 -9.29 -28.49
CA GLU A 710 14.72 -9.56 -29.90
C GLU A 710 14.40 -8.36 -30.80
N VAL A 711 13.87 -7.29 -30.22
CA VAL A 711 13.54 -6.05 -30.96
C VAL A 711 14.80 -5.21 -31.15
N VAL A 712 15.05 -4.81 -32.38
CA VAL A 712 16.20 -3.98 -32.77
C VAL A 712 15.72 -2.60 -33.21
N GLU A 713 16.34 -1.55 -32.69
CA GLU A 713 16.12 -0.19 -33.17
C GLU A 713 17.07 0.15 -34.34
N ARG A 714 16.48 0.57 -35.47
CA ARG A 714 17.21 1.09 -36.63
C ARG A 714 16.51 2.36 -37.14
N ASP A 715 17.27 3.42 -37.29
CA ASP A 715 16.80 4.69 -37.84
C ASP A 715 15.52 5.23 -37.13
N GLY A 716 15.41 5.00 -35.81
CA GLY A 716 14.27 5.42 -34.98
C GLY A 716 13.03 4.51 -35.13
N GLN A 717 13.14 3.37 -35.82
CA GLN A 717 12.10 2.35 -35.92
C GLN A 717 12.48 1.11 -35.11
N PHE A 718 11.48 0.50 -34.48
CA PHE A 718 11.61 -0.75 -33.74
C PHE A 718 11.21 -1.90 -34.64
N LEU A 719 12.10 -2.88 -34.80
CA LEU A 719 11.93 -4.01 -35.70
C LEU A 719 12.07 -5.34 -34.94
N PHE A 720 11.15 -6.25 -35.19
CA PHE A 720 11.23 -7.66 -34.78
C PHE A 720 11.28 -8.53 -36.05
N GLU A 721 12.29 -9.37 -36.18
CA GLU A 721 12.56 -10.14 -37.41
C GLU A 721 12.54 -9.30 -38.70
N GLY A 722 13.02 -8.04 -38.61
CA GLY A 722 13.07 -7.10 -39.73
C GLY A 722 11.73 -6.44 -40.06
N LYS A 723 10.65 -6.65 -39.28
CA LYS A 723 9.33 -6.03 -39.47
C LYS A 723 9.10 -4.96 -38.40
N PRO A 724 8.44 -3.84 -38.73
CA PRO A 724 8.08 -2.82 -37.75
C PRO A 724 7.18 -3.38 -36.66
N VAL A 725 7.42 -2.93 -35.43
CA VAL A 725 6.58 -3.23 -34.25
C VAL A 725 6.20 -1.94 -33.55
N ASN A 726 5.03 -1.93 -32.91
CA ASN A 726 4.56 -0.84 -32.05
C ASN A 726 5.16 -0.98 -30.66
N ARG A 727 5.60 0.15 -30.08
CA ARG A 727 6.18 0.21 -28.76
C ARG A 727 5.16 0.76 -27.76
N GLU A 728 4.94 0.03 -26.68
CA GLU A 728 4.14 0.42 -25.53
C GLU A 728 5.01 0.52 -24.28
N TYR A 729 4.72 1.49 -23.42
CA TYR A 729 5.41 1.66 -22.14
C TYR A 729 4.48 1.27 -20.99
N GLY A 730 4.92 0.38 -20.10
CA GLY A 730 4.06 -0.09 -19.01
C GLY A 730 4.73 -1.11 -18.09
N LYS A 731 3.90 -1.95 -17.50
CA LYS A 731 4.34 -2.98 -16.54
C LYS A 731 5.31 -3.98 -17.17
N ILE A 732 6.16 -4.59 -16.33
CA ILE A 732 6.94 -5.78 -16.69
C ILE A 732 6.07 -7.01 -16.44
N GLY A 733 6.01 -7.92 -17.41
CA GLY A 733 5.22 -9.14 -17.28
C GLY A 733 5.51 -10.19 -18.34
N LYS A 734 5.32 -11.47 -17.98
CA LYS A 734 5.51 -12.61 -18.90
C LYS A 734 4.58 -12.53 -20.12
N SER A 735 3.34 -12.13 -19.93
CA SER A 735 2.35 -11.96 -20.99
C SER A 735 2.74 -10.87 -21.98
N LEU A 736 3.45 -9.84 -21.55
CA LEU A 736 3.95 -8.75 -22.37
C LEU A 736 5.29 -9.07 -23.05
N LYS A 737 5.91 -10.20 -22.72
CA LYS A 737 7.22 -10.66 -23.23
C LYS A 737 8.36 -9.63 -23.10
N ASN A 738 8.26 -8.78 -22.06
CA ASN A 738 9.24 -7.73 -21.75
C ASN A 738 9.94 -7.96 -20.39
N MET A 739 9.86 -9.18 -19.86
CA MET A 739 10.44 -9.52 -18.56
C MET A 739 11.96 -9.60 -18.65
N VAL A 740 12.64 -8.94 -17.70
CA VAL A 740 14.08 -9.09 -17.43
C VAL A 740 14.22 -9.61 -16.01
N THR A 741 15.08 -10.59 -15.79
CA THR A 741 15.27 -11.23 -14.48
C THR A 741 16.54 -10.75 -13.79
N PRO A 742 16.60 -10.74 -12.43
CA PRO A 742 17.85 -10.51 -11.72
C PRO A 742 18.95 -11.48 -12.11
N ASP A 743 18.63 -12.76 -12.34
CA ASP A 743 19.60 -13.79 -12.73
C ASP A 743 20.33 -13.46 -14.02
N GLU A 744 19.62 -12.94 -15.02
CA GLU A 744 20.23 -12.48 -16.30
C GLU A 744 21.20 -11.32 -16.05
N MET A 745 20.83 -10.37 -15.20
CA MET A 745 21.66 -9.20 -14.90
C MET A 745 22.88 -9.58 -14.06
N ILE A 746 22.69 -10.40 -13.04
CA ILE A 746 23.78 -10.90 -12.19
C ILE A 746 24.74 -11.76 -13.01
N GLY A 747 24.22 -12.63 -13.89
CA GLY A 747 25.03 -13.44 -14.79
C GLY A 747 25.89 -12.63 -15.75
N ALA A 748 25.36 -11.52 -16.27
CA ALA A 748 26.04 -10.67 -17.25
C ALA A 748 27.00 -9.66 -16.62
N TYR A 749 26.68 -9.10 -15.45
CA TYR A 749 27.37 -7.93 -14.88
C TYR A 749 27.85 -8.09 -13.45
N GLY A 750 27.37 -9.09 -12.71
CA GLY A 750 27.54 -9.23 -11.25
C GLY A 750 26.46 -8.58 -10.43
N ALA A 751 26.26 -9.09 -9.21
CA ALA A 751 25.22 -8.62 -8.29
C ALA A 751 25.47 -7.17 -7.84
N ASP A 752 26.71 -6.83 -7.47
CA ASP A 752 27.03 -5.45 -7.04
C ASP A 752 26.79 -4.42 -8.15
N THR A 753 27.06 -4.77 -9.41
CA THR A 753 26.75 -3.89 -10.54
C THR A 753 25.26 -3.65 -10.68
N PHE A 754 24.48 -4.71 -10.56
CA PHE A 754 23.02 -4.63 -10.62
C PHE A 754 22.46 -3.78 -9.47
N ARG A 755 22.93 -4.00 -8.24
CA ARG A 755 22.57 -3.21 -7.05
C ARG A 755 22.84 -1.72 -7.24
N VAL A 756 24.05 -1.36 -7.65
CA VAL A 756 24.41 0.04 -7.92
C VAL A 756 23.57 0.64 -9.02
N TYR A 757 23.26 -0.11 -10.07
CA TYR A 757 22.39 0.38 -11.14
C TYR A 757 20.98 0.68 -10.63
N GLU A 758 20.35 -0.24 -9.93
CA GLU A 758 19.03 -0.05 -9.33
C GLU A 758 18.96 1.22 -8.47
N MET A 759 19.96 1.44 -7.64
CA MET A 759 20.01 2.59 -6.74
C MET A 759 20.42 3.91 -7.42
N SER A 760 21.01 3.86 -8.62
CA SER A 760 21.53 5.04 -9.33
C SER A 760 20.52 5.78 -10.19
N THR A 761 19.44 5.12 -10.60
CA THR A 761 18.55 5.60 -11.67
C THR A 761 17.58 6.70 -11.26
N GLY A 762 17.51 7.06 -9.97
CA GLY A 762 16.67 8.15 -9.45
C GLY A 762 16.31 7.97 -7.97
N PRO A 763 15.48 8.84 -7.40
CA PRO A 763 14.93 8.68 -6.06
C PRO A 763 14.15 7.36 -5.95
N LEU A 764 14.19 6.70 -4.78
CA LEU A 764 13.56 5.40 -4.57
C LEU A 764 12.07 5.40 -4.91
N GLU A 765 11.37 6.48 -4.60
CA GLU A 765 9.91 6.62 -4.76
C GLU A 765 9.47 6.89 -6.21
N GLN A 766 10.42 7.18 -7.10
CA GLN A 766 10.09 7.57 -8.46
C GLN A 766 10.04 6.35 -9.41
N SER A 767 8.93 6.20 -10.13
CA SER A 767 8.82 5.21 -11.20
C SER A 767 9.71 5.56 -12.39
N ARG A 768 10.29 4.56 -13.03
CA ARG A 768 11.31 4.73 -14.08
C ARG A 768 11.36 3.56 -15.07
N PRO A 769 11.83 3.80 -16.31
CA PRO A 769 12.05 2.73 -17.26
C PRO A 769 13.28 1.90 -16.91
N TRP A 770 13.22 0.61 -17.19
CA TRP A 770 14.37 -0.28 -17.20
C TRP A 770 15.15 -0.12 -18.51
N GLU A 771 16.47 0.10 -18.40
CA GLU A 771 17.38 0.27 -19.55
C GLU A 771 18.61 -0.62 -19.37
N THR A 772 18.59 -1.83 -19.88
CA THR A 772 19.68 -2.80 -19.74
C THR A 772 21.04 -2.26 -20.18
N LYS A 773 21.07 -1.42 -21.25
CA LYS A 773 22.33 -0.83 -21.75
C LYS A 773 22.98 0.15 -20.76
N ALA A 774 22.21 0.75 -19.89
CA ALA A 774 22.72 1.72 -18.93
C ALA A 774 23.46 1.08 -17.74
N VAL A 775 23.27 -0.23 -17.51
CA VAL A 775 23.95 -1.01 -16.45
C VAL A 775 25.48 -0.92 -16.56
N VAL A 776 26.01 -0.83 -17.78
CA VAL A 776 27.46 -0.66 -18.05
C VAL A 776 28.06 0.57 -17.34
N GLY A 777 27.28 1.63 -17.11
CA GLY A 777 27.74 2.80 -16.35
C GLY A 777 28.12 2.46 -14.91
N SER A 778 27.32 1.65 -14.24
CA SER A 778 27.57 1.17 -12.88
C SER A 778 28.75 0.20 -12.83
N GLN A 779 28.88 -0.68 -13.80
CA GLN A 779 30.03 -1.57 -13.94
C GLN A 779 31.34 -0.78 -14.05
N ARG A 780 31.36 0.25 -14.91
CA ARG A 780 32.54 1.13 -15.06
C ARG A 780 32.89 1.88 -13.79
N LEU A 781 31.90 2.26 -12.99
CA LEU A 781 32.13 2.87 -11.67
C LEU A 781 32.84 1.89 -10.74
N LEU A 782 32.32 0.66 -10.59
CA LEU A 782 32.94 -0.35 -9.74
C LEU A 782 34.36 -0.72 -10.19
N GLN A 783 34.59 -0.81 -11.50
CA GLN A 783 35.95 -1.01 -12.06
C GLN A 783 36.89 0.15 -11.73
N ARG A 784 36.42 1.40 -11.70
CA ARG A 784 37.25 2.55 -11.29
C ARG A 784 37.56 2.52 -9.81
N ILE A 785 36.57 2.18 -8.95
CA ILE A 785 36.77 2.02 -7.53
C ILE A 785 37.81 0.92 -7.26
N TRP A 786 37.67 -0.23 -7.93
CA TRP A 786 38.64 -1.31 -7.86
C TRP A 786 40.08 -0.83 -8.17
N ARG A 787 40.27 -0.11 -9.29
CA ARG A 787 41.60 0.41 -9.70
C ARG A 787 42.17 1.47 -8.75
N VAL A 788 41.34 2.21 -8.04
CA VAL A 788 41.84 3.12 -7.00
C VAL A 788 42.53 2.33 -5.87
N VAL A 789 42.04 1.12 -5.57
CA VAL A 789 42.48 0.31 -4.44
C VAL A 789 43.48 -0.77 -4.86
N VAL A 790 43.31 -1.39 -6.01
CA VAL A 790 44.05 -2.56 -6.50
C VAL A 790 44.74 -2.23 -7.81
N ASP A 791 46.01 -2.55 -7.87
CA ASP A 791 46.77 -2.56 -9.12
C ASP A 791 46.31 -3.74 -10.00
N GLU A 792 45.75 -3.45 -11.17
CA GLU A 792 45.17 -4.47 -12.07
C GLU A 792 46.23 -5.36 -12.70
N GLN A 793 47.54 -4.96 -12.73
CA GLN A 793 48.63 -5.77 -13.30
C GLN A 793 49.19 -6.75 -12.28
N THR A 794 49.37 -6.30 -11.05
CA THR A 794 50.07 -7.08 -10.01
C THR A 794 49.11 -7.71 -8.99
N GLY A 795 47.89 -7.19 -8.87
CA GLY A 795 46.92 -7.56 -7.82
C GLY A 795 47.26 -6.96 -6.44
N ALA A 796 48.32 -6.16 -6.34
CA ALA A 796 48.73 -5.54 -5.10
C ALA A 796 47.81 -4.39 -4.68
N VAL A 797 47.71 -4.16 -3.37
CA VAL A 797 46.97 -3.00 -2.83
C VAL A 797 47.78 -1.73 -3.06
N ARG A 798 47.11 -0.68 -3.55
CA ARG A 798 47.71 0.64 -3.80
C ARG A 798 47.63 1.57 -2.61
N ALA A 799 46.87 1.20 -1.56
CA ALA A 799 46.78 2.01 -0.33
C ALA A 799 48.12 2.05 0.42
N ALA A 800 48.60 3.23 0.74
CA ALA A 800 49.86 3.45 1.40
C ALA A 800 49.68 4.38 2.63
N ASP A 801 50.40 4.05 3.73
CA ASP A 801 50.30 4.76 4.99
C ASP A 801 51.22 6.00 5.03
N ASP A 802 52.25 6.02 4.18
CA ASP A 802 53.27 7.07 4.10
C ASP A 802 52.98 8.16 3.06
N VAL A 803 51.77 8.10 2.45
CA VAL A 803 51.32 9.11 1.50
C VAL A 803 50.29 10.04 2.14
N GLU A 804 50.69 11.30 2.27
CA GLU A 804 49.77 12.33 2.76
C GLU A 804 48.83 12.83 1.67
N PRO A 805 47.51 12.90 1.92
CA PRO A 805 46.57 13.45 0.94
C PRO A 805 46.70 14.97 0.80
N ALA A 806 46.63 15.47 -0.44
CA ALA A 806 46.54 16.90 -0.68
C ALA A 806 45.24 17.49 -0.09
N GLU A 807 45.27 18.79 0.26
CA GLU A 807 44.09 19.49 0.81
C GLU A 807 42.86 19.37 -0.07
N ALA A 808 43.01 19.48 -1.39
CA ALA A 808 41.90 19.29 -2.33
C ALA A 808 41.28 17.90 -2.24
N THR A 809 42.11 16.86 -1.98
CA THR A 809 41.62 15.49 -1.79
C THR A 809 40.90 15.32 -0.44
N LEU A 810 41.38 15.95 0.62
CA LEU A 810 40.70 15.96 1.93
C LEU A 810 39.33 16.67 1.84
N ARG A 811 39.27 17.83 1.20
CA ARG A 811 37.99 18.53 0.96
C ARG A 811 37.04 17.68 0.14
N ALA A 812 37.49 17.05 -0.94
CA ALA A 812 36.66 16.16 -1.77
C ALA A 812 36.20 14.95 -0.95
N LEU A 813 37.03 14.31 -0.16
CA LEU A 813 36.69 13.18 0.70
C LEU A 813 35.61 13.55 1.72
N HIS A 814 35.81 14.59 2.51
CA HIS A 814 34.87 14.93 3.59
C HIS A 814 33.54 15.43 3.09
N ARG A 815 33.51 16.19 1.95
CA ARG A 815 32.24 16.52 1.28
C ARG A 815 31.50 15.27 0.77
N THR A 816 32.24 14.26 0.30
CA THR A 816 31.66 13.00 -0.14
C THR A 816 31.10 12.24 1.05
N ILE A 817 31.84 12.12 2.16
CA ILE A 817 31.37 11.45 3.38
C ILE A 817 30.06 12.08 3.87
N ASP A 818 30.02 13.42 3.97
CA ASP A 818 28.83 14.15 4.41
C ASP A 818 27.62 13.89 3.48
N GLY A 819 27.83 14.06 2.16
CA GLY A 819 26.76 13.86 1.18
C GLY A 819 26.29 12.41 1.01
N VAL A 820 27.18 11.41 1.21
CA VAL A 820 26.81 9.98 1.17
C VAL A 820 26.03 9.60 2.42
N ARG A 821 26.46 10.10 3.59
CA ARG A 821 25.78 9.88 4.87
C ARG A 821 24.34 10.44 4.82
N ASP A 822 24.18 11.67 4.34
CA ASP A 822 22.86 12.27 4.12
C ASP A 822 22.04 11.45 3.12
N GLY A 823 22.64 11.06 1.98
CA GLY A 823 21.98 10.28 0.95
C GLY A 823 21.45 8.94 1.45
N TYR A 824 22.20 8.20 2.27
CA TYR A 824 21.77 6.95 2.88
C TYR A 824 20.68 7.16 3.94
N GLY A 825 20.86 8.16 4.82
CA GLY A 825 19.90 8.49 5.87
C GLY A 825 18.53 8.94 5.33
N THR A 826 18.51 9.55 4.14
CA THR A 826 17.31 10.09 3.50
C THR A 826 16.79 9.22 2.34
N LEU A 827 17.36 8.04 2.08
CA LEU A 827 17.06 7.13 0.97
C LEU A 827 17.28 7.77 -0.43
N ARG A 828 18.21 8.73 -0.51
CA ARG A 828 18.62 9.38 -1.76
C ARG A 828 19.88 8.71 -2.33
N PHE A 829 19.81 7.42 -2.57
CA PHE A 829 20.94 6.59 -2.99
C PHE A 829 21.62 7.08 -4.27
N ASN A 830 20.84 7.59 -5.22
CA ASN A 830 21.34 8.18 -6.45
C ASN A 830 22.28 9.38 -6.20
N ILE A 831 22.00 10.19 -5.17
CA ILE A 831 22.89 11.30 -4.74
C ILE A 831 24.17 10.75 -4.14
N ALA A 832 24.07 9.75 -3.26
CA ALA A 832 25.23 9.08 -2.67
C ALA A 832 26.15 8.50 -3.76
N ILE A 833 25.59 7.80 -4.76
CA ILE A 833 26.33 7.24 -5.89
C ILE A 833 27.01 8.35 -6.71
N ALA A 834 26.34 9.46 -6.95
CA ALA A 834 26.93 10.61 -7.64
C ALA A 834 28.15 11.18 -6.88
N ARG A 835 28.06 11.34 -5.56
CA ARG A 835 29.16 11.78 -4.71
C ARG A 835 30.33 10.81 -4.70
N ILE A 836 30.07 9.51 -4.57
CA ILE A 836 31.10 8.47 -4.68
C ILE A 836 31.78 8.52 -6.05
N THR A 837 30.99 8.75 -7.11
CA THR A 837 31.53 8.88 -8.48
C THR A 837 32.44 10.10 -8.62
N GLU A 838 32.07 11.26 -8.06
CA GLU A 838 32.88 12.48 -8.07
C GLU A 838 34.22 12.26 -7.34
N LEU A 839 34.21 11.66 -6.16
CA LEU A 839 35.43 11.31 -5.40
C LEU A 839 36.29 10.33 -6.19
N THR A 840 35.72 9.27 -6.74
CA THR A 840 36.42 8.25 -7.53
C THR A 840 37.11 8.88 -8.75
N ASN A 841 36.46 9.81 -9.43
CA ASN A 841 37.05 10.55 -10.53
C ASN A 841 38.21 11.46 -10.09
N HIS A 842 38.05 12.17 -8.97
CA HIS A 842 39.10 12.98 -8.37
C HIS A 842 40.33 12.13 -8.03
N LEU A 843 40.13 10.98 -7.38
CA LEU A 843 41.25 10.10 -7.00
C LEU A 843 41.94 9.50 -8.24
N THR A 844 41.19 9.12 -9.24
CA THR A 844 41.73 8.61 -10.51
C THR A 844 42.58 9.66 -11.21
N GLN A 845 42.17 10.94 -11.17
CA GLN A 845 42.90 12.04 -11.75
C GLN A 845 44.13 12.40 -10.91
N ALA A 846 44.04 12.42 -9.58
CA ALA A 846 45.09 12.84 -8.68
C ALA A 846 46.27 11.83 -8.59
N TYR A 847 45.93 10.51 -8.63
CA TYR A 847 46.91 9.45 -8.38
C TYR A 847 47.19 8.57 -9.62
N GLY A 848 46.50 8.75 -10.72
CA GLY A 848 46.69 7.96 -11.95
C GLY A 848 46.51 6.45 -11.73
N ALA A 849 47.19 5.67 -12.59
CA ALA A 849 47.13 4.20 -12.53
C ALA A 849 48.20 3.59 -11.59
N ASP A 850 49.35 4.22 -11.44
CA ASP A 850 50.56 3.62 -10.88
C ASP A 850 50.98 4.19 -9.52
N ALA A 851 50.55 5.39 -9.15
CA ALA A 851 50.92 6.01 -7.89
C ALA A 851 50.20 5.40 -6.68
N PRO A 852 50.86 5.29 -5.53
CA PRO A 852 50.16 4.87 -4.31
C PRO A 852 49.09 5.90 -3.89
N VAL A 853 48.03 5.45 -3.31
CA VAL A 853 46.90 6.26 -2.85
C VAL A 853 46.88 6.29 -1.33
N PRO A 854 46.68 7.47 -0.68
CA PRO A 854 46.66 7.53 0.78
C PRO A 854 45.63 6.56 1.38
N ARG A 855 46.05 5.71 2.31
CA ARG A 855 45.17 4.77 3.01
C ARG A 855 44.05 5.51 3.72
N SER A 856 44.30 6.66 4.32
CA SER A 856 43.33 7.52 4.98
C SER A 856 42.19 8.02 4.08
N VAL A 857 42.35 7.88 2.75
CA VAL A 857 41.29 8.22 1.75
C VAL A 857 40.67 6.95 1.20
N VAL A 858 41.43 5.88 1.00
CA VAL A 858 40.94 4.60 0.45
C VAL A 858 40.00 3.91 1.42
N GLU A 859 40.31 3.83 2.70
CA GLU A 859 39.43 3.17 3.69
C GLU A 859 38.03 3.81 3.79
N PRO A 860 37.92 5.15 3.95
CA PRO A 860 36.57 5.78 3.90
C PRO A 860 35.85 5.57 2.58
N LEU A 861 36.54 5.54 1.43
CA LEU A 861 35.90 5.21 0.15
C LEU A 861 35.28 3.81 0.17
N VAL A 862 36.02 2.80 0.64
CA VAL A 862 35.53 1.41 0.74
C VAL A 862 34.32 1.34 1.67
N LEU A 863 34.37 2.00 2.83
CA LEU A 863 33.27 2.05 3.79
C LEU A 863 32.00 2.70 3.19
N MET A 864 32.16 3.78 2.40
CA MET A 864 31.03 4.42 1.73
C MET A 864 30.41 3.57 0.62
N VAL A 865 31.22 2.75 -0.05
CA VAL A 865 30.78 1.87 -1.14
C VAL A 865 30.09 0.60 -0.62
N ALA A 866 30.51 0.11 0.55
CA ALA A 866 30.07 -1.17 1.12
C ALA A 866 28.55 -1.35 1.23
N PRO A 867 27.73 -0.38 1.61
CA PRO A 867 26.26 -0.58 1.61
C PRO A 867 25.67 -0.81 0.21
N LEU A 868 26.20 -0.18 -0.83
CA LEU A 868 25.72 -0.30 -2.21
C LEU A 868 26.24 -1.57 -2.91
N ALA A 869 27.55 -1.82 -2.77
CA ALA A 869 28.27 -2.93 -3.41
C ALA A 869 28.98 -3.76 -2.32
N PRO A 870 28.21 -4.56 -1.54
CA PRO A 870 28.72 -5.17 -0.32
C PRO A 870 29.79 -6.22 -0.57
N HIS A 871 29.71 -6.97 -1.67
CA HIS A 871 30.72 -7.98 -1.95
C HIS A 871 32.07 -7.35 -2.34
N LEU A 872 32.03 -6.32 -3.17
CA LEU A 872 33.22 -5.53 -3.50
C LEU A 872 33.78 -4.84 -2.25
N GLY A 873 32.91 -4.28 -1.40
CA GLY A 873 33.27 -3.65 -0.13
C GLY A 873 34.01 -4.61 0.78
N GLU A 874 33.51 -5.82 1.00
CA GLU A 874 34.17 -6.86 1.80
C GLU A 874 35.52 -7.28 1.22
N GLU A 875 35.58 -7.51 -0.09
CA GLU A 875 36.82 -7.92 -0.77
C GLU A 875 37.91 -6.85 -0.62
N LEU A 876 37.56 -5.58 -0.87
CA LEU A 876 38.48 -4.48 -0.73
C LEU A 876 38.92 -4.27 0.74
N TRP A 877 37.98 -4.38 1.69
CA TRP A 877 38.25 -4.28 3.14
C TRP A 877 39.23 -5.37 3.60
N SER A 878 38.99 -6.61 3.17
CA SER A 878 39.86 -7.74 3.44
C SER A 878 41.25 -7.54 2.83
N ARG A 879 41.36 -7.05 1.58
CA ARG A 879 42.65 -6.76 0.93
C ARG A 879 43.45 -5.64 1.60
N LEU A 880 42.76 -4.67 2.19
CA LEU A 880 43.38 -3.64 3.00
C LEU A 880 43.95 -4.19 4.31
N GLY A 881 43.77 -5.47 4.65
CA GLY A 881 44.23 -6.12 5.85
C GLY A 881 43.41 -5.78 7.10
N ALA A 882 42.19 -5.27 6.91
CA ALA A 882 41.31 -4.98 8.03
C ALA A 882 40.70 -6.27 8.61
N GLU A 883 40.52 -6.28 9.93
CA GLU A 883 39.94 -7.43 10.64
C GLU A 883 38.38 -7.37 10.61
N GLY A 884 37.75 -8.53 10.49
CA GLY A 884 36.29 -8.68 10.51
C GLY A 884 35.63 -8.22 9.23
N SER A 885 34.28 -8.28 9.23
CA SER A 885 33.43 -7.86 8.10
C SER A 885 33.26 -6.35 8.06
N VAL A 886 33.29 -5.77 6.86
CA VAL A 886 32.98 -4.35 6.61
C VAL A 886 31.57 -3.96 7.08
N ALA A 887 30.65 -4.90 7.15
CA ALA A 887 29.28 -4.67 7.60
C ALA A 887 29.19 -4.19 9.06
N TRP A 888 30.23 -4.41 9.86
CA TRP A 888 30.33 -4.00 11.27
C TRP A 888 31.36 -2.90 11.50
N ALA A 889 32.04 -2.47 10.45
CA ALA A 889 33.02 -1.37 10.53
C ALA A 889 32.29 -0.03 10.68
N PRO A 890 32.78 0.92 11.48
CA PRO A 890 32.13 2.20 11.70
C PRO A 890 32.06 3.02 10.40
N PHE A 891 30.88 3.54 10.06
CA PHE A 891 30.71 4.41 8.91
C PHE A 891 31.45 5.73 9.10
N PRO A 892 32.21 6.25 8.09
CA PRO A 892 33.03 7.42 8.24
C PRO A 892 32.19 8.68 8.55
N VAL A 893 32.79 9.57 9.34
CA VAL A 893 32.24 10.87 9.73
C VAL A 893 33.06 11.99 9.12
N ALA A 894 32.41 12.95 8.52
CA ALA A 894 33.10 14.11 7.94
C ALA A 894 33.65 15.02 9.02
N ASP A 895 34.89 15.46 8.83
CA ASP A 895 35.49 16.50 9.67
C ASP A 895 34.97 17.88 9.19
N PRO A 896 34.32 18.63 10.08
CA PRO A 896 33.70 19.91 9.72
C PRO A 896 34.71 20.95 9.17
N ARG A 897 35.98 20.84 9.52
CA ARG A 897 37.02 21.73 9.00
C ARG A 897 37.13 21.72 7.47
N TRP A 898 36.89 20.55 6.86
CA TRP A 898 36.97 20.36 5.42
C TRP A 898 35.68 20.64 4.69
N LEU A 899 34.58 20.89 5.41
CA LEU A 899 33.26 21.24 4.85
C LEU A 899 33.10 22.76 4.66
N VAL A 900 33.94 23.56 5.36
CA VAL A 900 33.90 25.02 5.22
C VAL A 900 34.44 25.41 3.84
N GLU A 901 33.63 26.08 3.07
CA GLU A 901 34.03 26.67 1.80
C GLU A 901 34.66 28.04 2.07
N ASP A 902 35.94 28.19 1.73
CA ASP A 902 36.60 29.49 1.78
C ASP A 902 36.08 30.42 0.69
N THR A 903 35.50 29.83 -0.38
CA THR A 903 34.92 30.56 -1.50
C THR A 903 33.62 29.94 -1.99
N VAL A 904 32.71 30.76 -2.48
CA VAL A 904 31.43 30.35 -3.06
C VAL A 904 31.30 30.91 -4.47
N GLN A 905 30.70 30.12 -5.40
CA GLN A 905 30.32 30.60 -6.70
C GLN A 905 28.97 31.31 -6.64
N VAL A 906 28.96 32.57 -6.99
CA VAL A 906 27.75 33.40 -6.98
C VAL A 906 27.31 33.71 -8.41
N ALA A 907 26.04 33.46 -8.72
CA ALA A 907 25.48 33.76 -10.01
C ALA A 907 25.33 35.25 -10.20
N VAL A 908 25.88 35.80 -11.32
CA VAL A 908 25.72 37.21 -11.67
C VAL A 908 24.68 37.33 -12.77
N GLN A 909 23.65 38.11 -12.47
CA GLN A 909 22.52 38.38 -13.36
C GLN A 909 22.55 39.82 -13.89
N VAL A 910 22.06 40.00 -15.11
CA VAL A 910 21.75 41.30 -15.67
C VAL A 910 20.31 41.28 -16.14
N ASN A 911 19.49 42.17 -15.56
CA ASN A 911 18.03 42.20 -15.75
C ASN A 911 17.37 40.82 -15.51
N GLY A 912 17.77 40.09 -14.41
CA GLY A 912 17.21 38.80 -14.01
C GLY A 912 17.72 37.59 -14.81
N LYS A 913 18.60 37.78 -15.82
CA LYS A 913 19.19 36.68 -16.60
C LYS A 913 20.63 36.41 -16.16
N VAL A 914 20.98 35.19 -15.80
CA VAL A 914 22.35 34.79 -15.45
C VAL A 914 23.27 35.04 -16.65
N ARG A 915 24.38 35.77 -16.42
CA ARG A 915 25.38 36.13 -17.44
C ARG A 915 26.78 35.65 -17.13
N ALA A 916 27.09 35.48 -15.83
CA ALA A 916 28.37 34.97 -15.36
C ALA A 916 28.22 34.29 -14.01
N GLN A 917 29.24 33.60 -13.56
CA GLN A 917 29.43 33.15 -12.20
C GLN A 917 30.78 33.68 -11.71
N VAL A 918 30.82 34.25 -10.52
CA VAL A 918 32.04 34.74 -9.90
C VAL A 918 32.34 33.95 -8.62
N THR A 919 33.60 33.64 -8.43
CA THR A 919 34.06 32.99 -7.19
C THR A 919 34.46 34.09 -6.22
N VAL A 920 33.83 34.05 -5.03
CA VAL A 920 34.07 35.06 -3.97
C VAL A 920 34.29 34.32 -2.65
N PRO A 921 34.93 34.95 -1.64
CA PRO A 921 34.98 34.41 -0.30
C PRO A 921 33.58 34.09 0.22
N ALA A 922 33.43 32.96 0.96
CA ALA A 922 32.13 32.52 1.46
C ALA A 922 31.46 33.54 2.42
N ASP A 923 32.28 34.32 3.11
CA ASP A 923 31.90 35.42 4.02
C ASP A 923 31.77 36.78 3.31
N ALA A 924 31.89 36.82 1.96
CA ALA A 924 31.82 38.05 1.21
C ALA A 924 30.48 38.78 1.43
N ASP A 925 30.55 40.00 1.84
CA ASP A 925 29.39 40.90 1.98
C ASP A 925 28.83 41.37 0.63
N ALA A 926 27.71 42.06 0.62
CA ALA A 926 27.06 42.54 -0.58
C ALA A 926 27.97 43.47 -1.41
N ALA A 927 28.85 44.24 -0.76
CA ALA A 927 29.75 45.15 -1.46
C ALA A 927 30.90 44.37 -2.14
N ALA A 928 31.47 43.39 -1.48
CA ALA A 928 32.51 42.53 -2.05
C ALA A 928 31.95 41.71 -3.23
N LEU A 929 30.72 41.20 -3.11
CA LEU A 929 30.01 40.50 -4.18
C LEU A 929 29.78 41.39 -5.41
N GLU A 930 29.33 42.66 -5.23
CA GLU A 930 29.16 43.60 -6.30
C GLU A 930 30.51 43.95 -6.96
N ALA A 931 31.53 44.14 -6.16
CA ALA A 931 32.89 44.43 -6.67
C ALA A 931 33.45 43.27 -7.53
N ALA A 932 33.36 42.04 -7.06
CA ALA A 932 33.76 40.86 -7.81
C ALA A 932 32.93 40.65 -9.09
N ALA A 933 31.61 40.88 -9.03
CA ALA A 933 30.73 40.76 -10.18
C ALA A 933 31.04 41.83 -11.25
N ARG A 934 31.42 43.05 -10.86
CA ARG A 934 31.84 44.12 -11.78
C ARG A 934 33.20 43.87 -12.43
N ALA A 935 34.07 43.13 -11.73
CA ALA A 935 35.40 42.79 -12.25
C ALA A 935 35.36 41.66 -13.29
N ASP A 936 34.28 40.92 -13.41
CA ASP A 936 34.10 39.87 -14.43
C ASP A 936 33.98 40.53 -15.82
N GLU A 937 34.82 40.09 -16.78
CA GLU A 937 34.88 40.71 -18.13
C GLU A 937 33.55 40.64 -18.88
N LYS A 938 32.77 39.57 -18.75
CA LYS A 938 31.47 39.43 -19.40
C LYS A 938 30.46 40.41 -18.82
N ILE A 939 30.47 40.55 -17.50
CA ILE A 939 29.58 41.49 -16.80
C ILE A 939 30.00 42.93 -17.13
N ALA A 940 31.30 43.26 -17.07
CA ALA A 940 31.80 44.56 -17.46
C ALA A 940 31.36 44.96 -18.89
N GLY A 941 31.38 44.03 -19.83
CA GLY A 941 30.87 44.24 -21.18
C GLY A 941 29.35 44.51 -21.22
N HIS A 942 28.55 43.88 -20.37
CA HIS A 942 27.11 44.15 -20.27
C HIS A 942 26.77 45.47 -19.58
N LEU A 943 27.65 45.96 -18.72
CA LEU A 943 27.48 47.24 -18.01
C LEU A 943 28.04 48.44 -18.80
N ALA A 944 28.91 48.18 -19.78
CA ALA A 944 29.51 49.26 -20.60
C ALA A 944 28.45 50.04 -21.38
N GLY A 945 28.33 51.34 -21.11
CA GLY A 945 27.37 52.23 -21.75
C GLY A 945 25.92 52.14 -21.22
N ALA A 946 25.67 51.30 -20.24
CA ALA A 946 24.35 51.14 -19.63
C ALA A 946 24.28 51.84 -18.25
N THR A 947 23.15 52.43 -17.92
CA THR A 947 22.92 53.02 -16.59
C THR A 947 22.41 51.97 -15.64
N VAL A 948 23.20 51.64 -14.59
CA VAL A 948 22.76 50.71 -13.54
C VAL A 948 21.79 51.46 -12.60
N ARG A 949 20.52 51.10 -12.63
CA ARG A 949 19.47 51.65 -11.76
C ARG A 949 19.50 51.10 -10.34
N ARG A 950 19.79 49.83 -10.24
CA ARG A 950 19.78 49.10 -8.95
C ARG A 950 20.69 47.89 -9.02
N VAL A 951 21.40 47.62 -7.93
CA VAL A 951 22.09 46.34 -7.71
C VAL A 951 21.41 45.62 -6.55
N VAL A 952 21.12 44.35 -6.75
CA VAL A 952 20.64 43.44 -5.70
C VAL A 952 21.72 42.39 -5.49
N ALA A 953 22.48 42.50 -4.41
CA ALA A 953 23.48 41.51 -3.99
C ALA A 953 22.99 40.77 -2.78
N VAL A 954 22.85 39.44 -2.90
CA VAL A 954 22.44 38.56 -1.82
C VAL A 954 23.63 37.68 -1.50
N PRO A 955 24.26 37.84 -0.31
CA PRO A 955 25.41 37.04 0.09
C PRO A 955 25.20 35.53 -0.12
N GLY A 956 26.20 34.87 -0.71
CA GLY A 956 26.19 33.44 -1.00
C GLY A 956 25.21 32.97 -2.10
N ARG A 957 24.41 33.87 -2.72
CA ARG A 957 23.36 33.47 -3.67
C ARG A 957 23.48 34.08 -5.06
N LEU A 958 23.38 35.38 -5.14
CA LEU A 958 23.38 36.06 -6.44
C LEU A 958 23.71 37.56 -6.35
N VAL A 959 24.19 38.10 -7.47
CA VAL A 959 24.21 39.54 -7.75
C VAL A 959 23.40 39.83 -9.01
N ASN A 960 22.47 40.79 -8.96
CA ASN A 960 21.67 41.17 -10.10
C ASN A 960 21.79 42.69 -10.38
N PHE A 961 22.29 43.01 -11.55
CA PHE A 961 22.33 44.40 -12.07
C PHE A 961 21.04 44.68 -12.85
N VAL A 962 20.25 45.62 -12.37
CA VAL A 962 19.08 46.13 -13.08
C VAL A 962 19.49 47.37 -13.88
N LEU A 963 19.52 47.23 -15.19
CA LEU A 963 19.86 48.29 -16.11
C LEU A 963 18.62 49.09 -16.50
N GLY A 964 18.85 50.41 -16.79
CA GLY A 964 17.85 51.35 -17.18
C GLY A 964 17.89 51.69 -18.64
#